data_ad8a817eb25a50a292f1526d0ba838d9
#
_entry.id   ad8a817eb25a50a292f1526d0ba838d9
#
_cell.length_a   1.000
_cell.length_b   1.000
_cell.length_c   1.000
_cell.angle_alpha   90.00
_cell.angle_beta   90.00
_cell.angle_gamma   90.00
#
_symmetry.space_group_name_H-M   'P 1'
#
loop_
_entity.id
_entity.type
_entity.pdbx_description
1 polymer ?
#
loop_
_entity_poly.entity_id
_entity_poly.type
_entity_poly.pdbx_seq_one_letter_code
_entity_poly.pdbx_strand_id
1 'polypeptide(L)'
;MITKTSPEVGGMGHSLKRKEDQRFIQGRGNYVDDVLLPGMVYGQLVRSPYAHARLKSINTEKAKKLPGVLAVITGEDLAKANLAWMPTLFFDKQMVLATGKVLFQSQEVAFVVAEDRYTAADAAELVEVEYEELPVLVDPHKALDPGAPILREDREQKDNHIFHWEVGDRQATDKVIQNAAVTAKVHAFFQRCHPAPLETCGCVADFNSATGRLTVYLTSQAPHAHRTLFAIVGGIPENNIRVISPDIGGGFGNKVPIYPGYVCAVVASLTLGRPVKWIETRSENLQSTGFARDYHMTAELAANRDGKIQGLRVKTLADHGAFNAAAQPTKFPAGLFSICTGAYDYPTAFCEVDGVYTNKAPGGIAYRCSFRVTEAAYLIERAVDVLAQELKIDPAELRRKNFIPPAKFPYKSPLGWSYDSGDYDGAMKLALEKVGYAELRKEQLEKRKRGELMGIGISSFVEIVGAGPSHTFDIAGIKMFDSCEIRIHPTGKGICRLGTKSQGQGHETTYAQIVAQELGIPAADITVEEGDTDTAPYGLGTYASRSTPVSGAATAMAARKIREKAKKIAAHLLECSEDDLEWETGKFFVKGAPSKAKTIQEIAFAAYTNHPQGMEAGLEAVDYYDPPNLTFPFGTYLCVVDIDKGTGEIKVRRFVAVDDCGNVINPMIVDGQIHGGLTEGLAIAFMQEIAYDENGNVQGGSFQDYLLPTAVETPHWETDKTCTPSPHHPLGAKGVGESPNVGSPAAFVNAVVDALAHLGVKHIDMPITPWKVWTILKEKGVVS
;
A
#
# COMPACT_ATOMS: atom_id res chain seq x y z
N MET A 1 -8.52 -24.62 11.72
CA MET A 1 -7.17 -24.22 12.22
C MET A 1 -6.13 -25.10 11.58
N ILE A 2 -5.02 -24.52 11.13
CA ILE A 2 -3.89 -25.27 10.56
C ILE A 2 -3.20 -26.04 11.69
N THR A 3 -2.87 -27.32 11.45
CA THR A 3 -2.08 -28.13 12.38
C THR A 3 -0.65 -27.55 12.39
N LYS A 4 -0.16 -27.13 13.56
CA LYS A 4 1.21 -26.62 13.69
C LYS A 4 2.23 -27.75 13.51
N THR A 5 3.29 -27.43 12.78
CA THR A 5 4.49 -28.31 12.67
C THR A 5 5.28 -28.29 13.99
N SER A 6 6.33 -29.12 14.08
CA SER A 6 7.25 -29.02 15.21
C SER A 6 8.03 -27.69 15.19
N PRO A 7 8.51 -27.20 16.36
CA PRO A 7 9.31 -25.98 16.41
C PRO A 7 10.59 -26.02 15.55
N GLU A 8 11.20 -27.19 15.37
CA GLU A 8 12.38 -27.38 14.52
C GLU A 8 12.07 -27.15 13.04
N VAL A 9 10.88 -27.53 12.58
CA VAL A 9 10.40 -27.28 11.21
C VAL A 9 10.02 -25.81 11.05
N GLY A 10 9.38 -25.23 12.07
CA GLY A 10 9.09 -23.80 12.09
C GLY A 10 8.11 -23.35 10.99
N GLY A 11 7.05 -24.15 10.74
CA GLY A 11 5.98 -23.80 9.78
C GLY A 11 5.08 -22.69 10.29
N MET A 12 3.89 -22.59 9.71
CA MET A 12 2.92 -21.54 10.02
C MET A 12 2.48 -21.56 11.49
N GLY A 13 2.23 -20.37 12.06
CA GLY A 13 1.84 -20.17 13.45
C GLY A 13 3.00 -20.13 14.46
N HIS A 14 4.24 -20.32 14.00
CA HIS A 14 5.43 -20.13 14.83
C HIS A 14 5.96 -18.70 14.73
N SER A 15 6.30 -18.09 15.89
CA SER A 15 6.92 -16.75 15.96
C SER A 15 8.42 -16.84 15.71
N LEU A 16 8.81 -17.09 14.46
CA LEU A 16 10.22 -17.08 14.08
C LEU A 16 10.72 -15.65 13.98
N LYS A 17 11.94 -15.40 14.47
CA LYS A 17 12.65 -14.14 14.19
C LYS A 17 12.94 -14.06 12.70
N ARG A 18 12.89 -12.84 12.15
CA ARG A 18 13.14 -12.63 10.72
C ARG A 18 14.57 -13.06 10.36
N LYS A 19 14.69 -13.91 9.33
CA LYS A 19 15.99 -14.41 8.83
C LYS A 19 16.87 -13.26 8.34
N GLU A 20 16.26 -12.30 7.67
CA GLU A 20 16.90 -11.12 7.10
C GLU A 20 17.44 -10.13 8.15
N ASP A 21 16.93 -10.10 9.37
CA ASP A 21 17.36 -9.14 10.39
C ASP A 21 18.83 -9.27 10.72
N GLN A 22 19.37 -10.50 10.72
CA GLN A 22 20.76 -10.71 11.12
C GLN A 22 21.75 -9.98 10.20
N ARG A 23 21.49 -9.94 8.88
CA ARG A 23 22.34 -9.19 7.96
C ARG A 23 22.14 -7.68 8.09
N PHE A 24 20.91 -7.22 8.33
CA PHE A 24 20.61 -5.80 8.49
C PHE A 24 21.26 -5.20 9.75
N ILE A 25 21.12 -5.83 10.91
CA ILE A 25 21.72 -5.32 12.15
C ILE A 25 23.26 -5.38 12.15
N GLN A 26 23.87 -6.11 11.20
CA GLN A 26 25.33 -6.17 11.01
C GLN A 26 25.81 -5.19 9.92
N GLY A 27 24.92 -4.34 9.37
CA GLY A 27 25.28 -3.43 8.29
C GLY A 27 25.58 -4.13 6.95
N ARG A 28 25.00 -5.31 6.71
CA ARG A 28 25.18 -6.12 5.49
C ARG A 28 23.97 -6.06 4.56
N GLY A 29 23.10 -5.08 4.73
CA GLY A 29 22.08 -4.73 3.76
C GLY A 29 22.73 -4.19 2.48
N ASN A 30 22.06 -4.37 1.36
CA ASN A 30 22.52 -3.87 0.06
C ASN A 30 21.38 -3.11 -0.61
N TYR A 31 21.42 -1.79 -0.54
CA TYR A 31 20.41 -0.88 -1.06
C TYR A 31 20.84 -0.31 -2.42
N VAL A 32 19.94 0.37 -3.13
CA VAL A 32 20.28 0.90 -4.46
C VAL A 32 21.45 1.90 -4.41
N ASP A 33 21.54 2.73 -3.36
CA ASP A 33 22.67 3.67 -3.24
C ASP A 33 24.02 2.98 -2.92
N ASP A 34 24.00 1.74 -2.42
CA ASP A 34 25.22 0.94 -2.21
C ASP A 34 25.77 0.32 -3.50
N VAL A 35 24.98 0.25 -4.56
CA VAL A 35 25.40 -0.32 -5.85
C VAL A 35 26.47 0.58 -6.51
N LEU A 36 27.66 0.04 -6.71
CA LEU A 36 28.76 0.70 -7.38
C LEU A 36 29.22 -0.12 -8.60
N LEU A 37 29.24 0.48 -9.76
CA LEU A 37 29.67 -0.16 -11.02
C LEU A 37 30.87 0.57 -11.62
N PRO A 38 31.78 -0.15 -12.30
CA PRO A 38 32.93 0.48 -12.97
C PRO A 38 32.48 1.53 -13.99
N GLY A 39 33.09 2.71 -13.93
CA GLY A 39 32.79 3.80 -14.84
C GLY A 39 31.44 4.49 -14.63
N MET A 40 30.77 4.22 -13.50
CA MET A 40 29.47 4.81 -13.16
C MET A 40 29.55 6.33 -13.05
N VAL A 41 28.48 6.99 -13.49
CA VAL A 41 28.27 8.44 -13.44
C VAL A 41 26.96 8.75 -12.71
N TYR A 42 26.74 10.02 -12.39
CA TYR A 42 25.65 10.43 -11.51
C TYR A 42 24.73 11.43 -12.20
N GLY A 43 23.44 11.25 -12.01
CA GLY A 43 22.40 12.11 -12.54
C GLY A 43 21.77 12.99 -11.46
N GLN A 44 21.44 14.23 -11.82
CA GLN A 44 20.71 15.17 -10.99
C GLN A 44 19.60 15.84 -11.81
N LEU A 45 18.41 15.95 -11.22
CA LEU A 45 17.27 16.63 -11.84
C LEU A 45 17.32 18.14 -11.57
N VAL A 46 17.02 18.93 -12.60
CA VAL A 46 16.68 20.34 -12.48
C VAL A 46 15.18 20.46 -12.36
N ARG A 47 14.70 21.15 -11.34
CA ARG A 47 13.28 21.23 -11.00
C ARG A 47 12.75 22.65 -11.04
N SER A 48 11.46 22.79 -11.38
CA SER A 48 10.79 24.09 -11.41
C SER A 48 10.58 24.66 -10.01
N PRO A 49 10.92 25.93 -9.79
CA PRO A 49 10.51 26.63 -8.56
C PRO A 49 9.03 27.07 -8.56
N TYR A 50 8.37 27.03 -9.74
CA TYR A 50 7.00 27.48 -9.91
C TYR A 50 6.01 26.33 -10.02
N ALA A 51 4.82 26.53 -9.50
CA ALA A 51 3.73 25.57 -9.60
C ALA A 51 3.02 25.60 -10.97
N HIS A 52 2.96 26.77 -11.63
CA HIS A 52 2.39 26.91 -12.97
C HIS A 52 3.10 28.01 -13.72
N ALA A 53 3.86 27.65 -14.72
CA ALA A 53 4.59 28.61 -15.54
C ALA A 53 4.83 28.05 -16.94
N ARG A 54 4.90 28.96 -17.94
CA ARG A 54 5.37 28.64 -19.29
C ARG A 54 6.89 28.62 -19.31
N LEU A 55 7.48 27.61 -19.92
CA LEU A 55 8.91 27.53 -20.20
C LEU A 55 9.23 28.34 -21.45
N LYS A 56 9.91 29.49 -21.31
CA LYS A 56 10.34 30.34 -22.42
C LYS A 56 11.61 29.81 -23.06
N SER A 57 12.60 29.49 -22.23
CA SER A 57 13.87 28.93 -22.67
C SER A 57 14.55 28.12 -21.57
N ILE A 58 15.36 27.15 -21.98
CA ILE A 58 16.25 26.38 -21.12
C ILE A 58 17.67 26.50 -21.70
N ASN A 59 18.54 27.23 -21.00
CA ASN A 59 19.93 27.40 -21.39
C ASN A 59 20.83 26.47 -20.58
N THR A 60 21.42 25.49 -21.26
CA THR A 60 22.28 24.46 -20.66
C THR A 60 23.78 24.71 -20.88
N GLU A 61 24.15 25.80 -21.53
CA GLU A 61 25.54 26.01 -21.98
C GLU A 61 26.54 26.20 -20.83
N LYS A 62 26.14 26.84 -19.73
CA LYS A 62 27.02 26.97 -18.55
C LYS A 62 27.25 25.62 -17.88
N ALA A 63 26.18 24.85 -17.70
CA ALA A 63 26.24 23.53 -17.11
C ALA A 63 27.12 22.57 -17.94
N LYS A 64 26.94 22.56 -19.25
CA LYS A 64 27.75 21.72 -20.18
C LYS A 64 29.23 22.03 -20.16
N LYS A 65 29.62 23.27 -19.82
CA LYS A 65 31.03 23.71 -19.77
C LYS A 65 31.73 23.40 -18.45
N LEU A 66 30.96 22.99 -17.41
CA LEU A 66 31.56 22.64 -16.11
C LEU A 66 32.38 21.35 -16.29
N PRO A 67 33.65 21.31 -15.87
CA PRO A 67 34.47 20.10 -15.94
C PRO A 67 33.83 18.95 -15.21
N GLY A 68 33.83 17.77 -15.82
CA GLY A 68 33.18 16.57 -15.25
C GLY A 68 31.72 16.39 -15.67
N VAL A 69 31.06 17.35 -16.29
CA VAL A 69 29.74 17.21 -16.89
C VAL A 69 29.81 16.47 -18.21
N LEU A 70 29.00 15.45 -18.38
CA LEU A 70 28.96 14.57 -19.55
C LEU A 70 27.77 14.83 -20.46
N ALA A 71 26.62 15.18 -19.87
CA ALA A 71 25.41 15.47 -20.62
C ALA A 71 24.46 16.37 -19.79
N VAL A 72 23.65 17.14 -20.50
CA VAL A 72 22.47 17.82 -19.97
C VAL A 72 21.32 17.51 -20.91
N ILE A 73 20.34 16.79 -20.44
CA ILE A 73 19.19 16.27 -21.19
C ILE A 73 17.97 17.14 -20.89
N THR A 74 17.27 17.58 -21.92
CA THR A 74 16.02 18.35 -21.82
C THR A 74 14.84 17.55 -22.36
N GLY A 75 13.61 18.06 -22.16
CA GLY A 75 12.42 17.45 -22.74
C GLY A 75 12.46 17.38 -24.29
N GLU A 76 13.12 18.34 -24.95
CA GLU A 76 13.31 18.30 -26.41
C GLU A 76 14.25 17.18 -26.85
N ASP A 77 15.31 16.91 -26.06
CA ASP A 77 16.23 15.80 -26.35
C ASP A 77 15.52 14.44 -26.19
N LEU A 78 14.68 14.30 -25.18
CA LEU A 78 13.83 13.12 -25.00
C LEU A 78 12.82 12.95 -26.14
N ALA A 79 12.23 14.04 -26.64
CA ALA A 79 11.30 14.00 -27.76
C ALA A 79 11.98 13.53 -29.05
N LYS A 80 13.22 13.99 -29.33
CA LYS A 80 14.01 13.51 -30.46
C LYS A 80 14.33 12.02 -30.37
N ALA A 81 14.51 11.50 -29.16
CA ALA A 81 14.73 10.08 -28.88
C ALA A 81 13.43 9.25 -28.80
N ASN A 82 12.25 9.87 -28.94
CA ASN A 82 10.93 9.26 -28.75
C ASN A 82 10.70 8.69 -27.33
N LEU A 83 11.27 9.35 -26.31
CA LEU A 83 11.27 8.94 -24.91
C LEU A 83 10.71 10.04 -23.97
N ALA A 84 9.91 10.95 -24.51
CA ALA A 84 9.43 12.14 -23.79
C ALA A 84 8.25 11.86 -22.85
N TRP A 85 7.70 10.65 -22.83
CA TRP A 85 6.50 10.32 -22.05
C TRP A 85 6.79 9.35 -20.92
N MET A 86 6.03 9.51 -19.83
CA MET A 86 6.06 8.58 -18.72
C MET A 86 5.09 7.44 -18.97
N PRO A 87 5.46 6.20 -18.64
CA PRO A 87 4.53 5.08 -18.63
C PRO A 87 3.59 5.24 -17.45
N THR A 88 2.52 5.97 -17.62
CA THR A 88 1.44 6.01 -16.64
C THR A 88 0.57 4.78 -16.79
N LEU A 89 0.16 4.18 -15.69
CA LEU A 89 -0.67 2.96 -15.73
C LEU A 89 -2.09 3.22 -16.23
N PHE A 90 -2.49 4.51 -16.45
CA PHE A 90 -3.86 4.89 -16.79
C PHE A 90 -3.94 6.14 -17.66
N PHE A 91 -4.60 6.03 -18.77
CA PHE A 91 -5.21 7.01 -19.69
C PHE A 91 -4.68 8.46 -19.69
N ASP A 92 -3.75 8.82 -18.82
CA ASP A 92 -3.10 10.12 -18.77
C ASP A 92 -1.69 10.03 -19.33
N LYS A 93 -1.19 11.13 -19.86
CA LYS A 93 0.20 11.25 -20.32
C LYS A 93 0.91 12.25 -19.44
N GLN A 94 1.96 11.80 -18.75
CA GLN A 94 2.87 12.68 -18.05
C GLN A 94 4.16 12.78 -18.87
N MET A 95 4.71 13.98 -19.03
CA MET A 95 6.03 14.18 -19.63
C MET A 95 7.11 13.70 -18.65
N VAL A 96 8.19 13.13 -19.18
CA VAL A 96 9.37 12.78 -18.37
C VAL A 96 10.05 14.06 -17.89
N LEU A 97 10.35 14.99 -18.80
CA LEU A 97 10.82 16.34 -18.50
C LEU A 97 9.85 17.35 -19.10
N ALA A 98 9.55 18.41 -18.38
CA ALA A 98 8.58 19.39 -18.82
C ALA A 98 8.97 20.06 -20.14
N THR A 99 7.99 20.19 -21.03
CA THR A 99 8.10 20.93 -22.29
C THR A 99 6.92 21.91 -22.38
N GLY A 100 7.21 23.15 -22.79
CA GLY A 100 6.22 24.20 -22.95
C GLY A 100 5.72 24.82 -21.64
N LYS A 101 5.33 24.04 -20.65
CA LYS A 101 4.94 24.56 -19.32
C LYS A 101 5.19 23.56 -18.20
N VAL A 102 5.32 24.07 -16.97
CA VAL A 102 5.31 23.31 -15.73
C VAL A 102 3.94 23.43 -15.07
N LEU A 103 3.51 22.38 -14.36
CA LEU A 103 2.17 22.25 -13.82
C LEU A 103 2.14 22.07 -12.30
N PHE A 104 3.30 21.87 -11.67
CA PHE A 104 3.45 21.82 -10.20
C PHE A 104 4.87 22.22 -9.80
N GLN A 105 5.03 22.75 -8.59
CA GLN A 105 6.35 23.06 -8.04
C GLN A 105 7.18 21.77 -7.91
N SER A 106 8.46 21.84 -8.22
CA SER A 106 9.42 20.73 -8.28
C SER A 106 9.20 19.76 -9.45
N GLN A 107 8.39 20.10 -10.46
CA GLN A 107 8.33 19.34 -11.71
C GLN A 107 9.69 19.32 -12.40
N GLU A 108 10.03 18.19 -12.98
CA GLU A 108 11.29 17.92 -13.63
C GLU A 108 11.40 18.68 -14.97
N VAL A 109 12.50 19.44 -15.16
CA VAL A 109 12.73 20.31 -16.33
C VAL A 109 13.91 19.84 -17.17
N ALA A 110 15.00 19.44 -16.51
CA ALA A 110 16.20 18.92 -17.18
C ALA A 110 16.88 17.86 -16.29
N PHE A 111 17.77 17.09 -16.89
CA PHE A 111 18.57 16.07 -16.21
C PHE A 111 20.04 16.24 -16.56
N VAL A 112 20.88 16.47 -15.56
CA VAL A 112 22.32 16.64 -15.68
C VAL A 112 23.01 15.32 -15.34
N VAL A 113 24.05 14.96 -16.10
CA VAL A 113 24.88 13.78 -15.84
C VAL A 113 26.34 14.21 -15.72
N ALA A 114 26.98 13.84 -14.61
CA ALA A 114 28.38 14.17 -14.34
C ALA A 114 29.14 12.98 -13.71
N GLU A 115 30.47 13.11 -13.62
CA GLU A 115 31.38 12.06 -13.13
C GLU A 115 31.15 11.73 -11.64
N ASP A 116 30.65 12.68 -10.87
CA ASP A 116 30.29 12.50 -9.47
C ASP A 116 29.03 13.28 -9.10
N ARG A 117 28.43 12.93 -7.92
CA ARG A 117 27.16 13.52 -7.47
C ARG A 117 27.24 15.02 -7.15
N TYR A 118 28.38 15.51 -6.73
CA TYR A 118 28.55 16.92 -6.35
C TYR A 118 28.65 17.78 -7.61
N THR A 119 29.46 17.34 -8.57
CA THR A 119 29.54 17.98 -9.89
C THR A 119 28.19 17.98 -10.61
N ALA A 120 27.39 16.90 -10.48
CA ALA A 120 26.05 16.86 -11.05
C ALA A 120 25.11 17.90 -10.40
N ALA A 121 25.18 18.05 -9.08
CA ALA A 121 24.39 19.04 -8.34
C ALA A 121 24.80 20.48 -8.69
N ASP A 122 26.10 20.78 -8.68
CA ASP A 122 26.61 22.11 -9.03
C ASP A 122 26.22 22.48 -10.48
N ALA A 123 26.29 21.51 -11.39
CA ALA A 123 25.91 21.74 -12.78
C ALA A 123 24.39 21.94 -12.96
N ALA A 124 23.58 21.29 -12.14
CA ALA A 124 22.12 21.49 -12.16
C ALA A 124 21.74 22.93 -11.81
N GLU A 125 22.48 23.57 -10.87
CA GLU A 125 22.28 24.98 -10.52
C GLU A 125 22.73 25.95 -11.64
N LEU A 126 23.57 25.50 -12.57
CA LEU A 126 24.02 26.29 -13.71
C LEU A 126 23.08 26.23 -14.94
N VAL A 127 22.04 25.41 -14.87
CA VAL A 127 20.99 25.37 -15.91
C VAL A 127 20.06 26.56 -15.70
N GLU A 128 20.05 27.49 -16.62
CA GLU A 128 19.25 28.71 -16.59
C GLU A 128 17.91 28.46 -17.30
N VAL A 129 16.80 28.60 -16.57
CA VAL A 129 15.45 28.45 -17.11
C VAL A 129 14.70 29.77 -16.99
N GLU A 130 14.16 30.26 -18.10
CA GLU A 130 13.31 31.43 -18.14
C GLU A 130 11.84 31.01 -18.06
N TYR A 131 11.13 31.51 -17.04
CA TYR A 131 9.72 31.21 -16.80
C TYR A 131 8.82 32.43 -17.03
N GLU A 132 7.60 32.18 -17.49
CA GLU A 132 6.50 33.13 -17.44
C GLU A 132 5.40 32.53 -16.56
N GLU A 133 5.17 33.15 -15.41
CA GLU A 133 4.19 32.65 -14.44
C GLU A 133 2.76 32.68 -15.00
N LEU A 134 1.98 31.69 -14.66
CA LEU A 134 0.60 31.51 -15.06
C LEU A 134 -0.31 31.41 -13.82
N PRO A 135 -1.61 31.71 -13.95
CA PRO A 135 -2.56 31.56 -12.83
C PRO A 135 -2.54 30.15 -12.23
N VAL A 136 -2.50 30.05 -10.91
CA VAL A 136 -2.42 28.80 -10.16
C VAL A 136 -3.79 28.34 -9.67
N LEU A 137 -4.06 27.05 -9.73
CA LEU A 137 -5.25 26.39 -9.24
C LEU A 137 -4.87 25.36 -8.17
N VAL A 138 -5.05 25.69 -6.91
CA VAL A 138 -4.74 24.78 -5.77
C VAL A 138 -6.01 24.20 -5.15
N ASP A 139 -7.12 24.96 -5.16
CA ASP A 139 -8.40 24.54 -4.57
C ASP A 139 -9.18 23.63 -5.55
N PRO A 140 -9.34 22.33 -5.23
CA PRO A 140 -10.03 21.40 -6.13
C PRO A 140 -11.51 21.75 -6.32
N HIS A 141 -12.15 22.45 -5.37
CA HIS A 141 -13.53 22.88 -5.50
C HIS A 141 -13.73 23.92 -6.60
N LYS A 142 -12.68 24.65 -6.96
CA LYS A 142 -12.70 25.66 -8.04
C LYS A 142 -12.29 25.07 -9.40
N ALA A 143 -11.87 23.81 -9.45
CA ALA A 143 -11.30 23.21 -10.67
C ALA A 143 -12.27 23.19 -11.85
N LEU A 144 -13.57 23.09 -11.58
CA LEU A 144 -14.62 23.01 -12.59
C LEU A 144 -15.45 24.31 -12.69
N ASP A 145 -15.04 25.39 -11.99
CA ASP A 145 -15.72 26.68 -12.05
C ASP A 145 -15.55 27.33 -13.44
N PRO A 146 -16.54 28.06 -13.92
CA PRO A 146 -16.41 28.87 -15.14
C PRO A 146 -15.24 29.86 -15.03
N GLY A 147 -14.27 29.75 -15.95
CA GLY A 147 -13.08 30.61 -15.96
C GLY A 147 -11.88 30.09 -15.16
N ALA A 148 -11.97 28.91 -14.57
CA ALA A 148 -10.80 28.25 -14.00
C ALA A 148 -9.68 28.05 -15.06
N PRO A 149 -8.40 28.22 -14.71
CA PRO A 149 -7.31 27.97 -15.65
C PRO A 149 -7.31 26.50 -16.07
N ILE A 150 -7.29 26.24 -17.37
CA ILE A 150 -7.21 24.88 -17.92
C ILE A 150 -5.77 24.42 -17.81
N LEU A 151 -5.50 23.41 -16.97
CA LEU A 151 -4.15 22.93 -16.71
C LEU A 151 -3.65 22.00 -17.82
N ARG A 152 -4.52 21.12 -18.31
CA ARG A 152 -4.20 20.05 -19.26
C ARG A 152 -4.78 20.36 -20.65
N GLU A 153 -4.26 21.45 -21.29
CA GLU A 153 -4.62 21.85 -22.65
C GLU A 153 -4.22 20.80 -23.71
N ASP A 154 -3.33 19.88 -23.35
CA ASP A 154 -2.87 18.76 -24.17
C ASP A 154 -3.94 17.65 -24.33
N ARG A 155 -4.99 17.64 -23.48
CA ARG A 155 -6.10 16.67 -23.55
C ARG A 155 -7.18 17.13 -24.51
N GLU A 156 -8.00 16.17 -24.99
CA GLU A 156 -9.20 16.46 -25.80
C GLU A 156 -10.22 17.26 -25.02
N GLN A 157 -10.49 16.86 -23.78
CA GLN A 157 -11.39 17.56 -22.86
C GLN A 157 -10.70 18.83 -22.33
N LYS A 158 -11.32 19.97 -22.61
CA LYS A 158 -10.79 21.29 -22.28
C LYS A 158 -11.33 21.81 -20.95
N ASP A 159 -11.19 21.01 -19.91
CA ASP A 159 -11.47 21.37 -18.52
C ASP A 159 -10.49 20.65 -17.59
N ASN A 160 -10.66 20.79 -16.27
CA ASN A 160 -9.82 20.12 -15.28
C ASN A 160 -10.46 18.84 -14.72
N HIS A 161 -11.50 18.31 -15.35
CA HIS A 161 -12.14 17.06 -14.96
C HIS A 161 -11.32 15.86 -15.47
N ILE A 162 -11.05 14.89 -14.61
CA ILE A 162 -10.30 13.67 -14.96
C ILE A 162 -11.29 12.55 -15.27
N PHE A 163 -12.19 12.24 -14.32
CA PHE A 163 -13.21 11.21 -14.42
C PHE A 163 -14.39 11.50 -13.50
N HIS A 164 -15.55 11.00 -13.90
CA HIS A 164 -16.69 10.72 -13.02
C HIS A 164 -16.87 9.22 -12.91
N TRP A 165 -17.08 8.74 -11.70
CA TRP A 165 -17.32 7.32 -11.44
C TRP A 165 -18.39 7.15 -10.38
N GLU A 166 -19.32 6.20 -10.62
CA GLU A 166 -20.39 5.90 -9.69
C GLU A 166 -20.71 4.41 -9.62
N VAL A 167 -21.28 3.97 -8.50
CA VAL A 167 -21.69 2.59 -8.25
C VAL A 167 -22.81 2.53 -7.22
N GLY A 168 -23.68 1.52 -7.33
CA GLY A 168 -24.83 1.31 -6.46
C GLY A 168 -26.14 1.78 -7.06
N ASP A 169 -27.19 1.85 -6.26
CA ASP A 169 -28.53 2.26 -6.69
C ASP A 169 -28.86 3.67 -6.20
N ARG A 170 -28.70 4.66 -7.07
CA ARG A 170 -28.99 6.09 -6.78
C ARG A 170 -30.45 6.29 -6.39
N GLN A 171 -31.38 5.75 -7.18
CA GLN A 171 -32.82 6.02 -6.98
C GLN A 171 -33.34 5.41 -5.68
N ALA A 172 -33.00 4.14 -5.40
CA ALA A 172 -33.38 3.49 -4.16
C ALA A 172 -32.77 4.20 -2.94
N THR A 173 -31.51 4.61 -3.04
CA THR A 173 -30.80 5.31 -1.95
C THR A 173 -31.39 6.69 -1.68
N ASP A 174 -31.65 7.49 -2.72
CA ASP A 174 -32.26 8.81 -2.59
C ASP A 174 -33.66 8.73 -1.94
N LYS A 175 -34.47 7.76 -2.36
CA LYS A 175 -35.79 7.51 -1.77
C LYS A 175 -35.70 7.15 -0.28
N VAL A 176 -34.72 6.32 0.11
CA VAL A 176 -34.51 5.93 1.51
C VAL A 176 -34.06 7.13 2.36
N ILE A 177 -33.15 7.97 1.84
CA ILE A 177 -32.67 9.16 2.56
C ILE A 177 -33.78 10.19 2.73
N GLN A 178 -34.59 10.43 1.69
CA GLN A 178 -35.73 11.39 1.74
C GLN A 178 -36.78 10.97 2.77
N ASN A 179 -37.01 9.68 2.99
CA ASN A 179 -38.04 9.15 3.88
C ASN A 179 -37.46 8.66 5.22
N ALA A 180 -36.21 8.89 5.53
CA ALA A 180 -35.56 8.43 6.74
C ALA A 180 -36.15 9.08 8.00
N ALA A 181 -36.30 8.30 9.06
CA ALA A 181 -36.70 8.83 10.36
C ALA A 181 -35.61 9.68 11.02
N VAL A 182 -34.35 9.35 10.73
CA VAL A 182 -33.14 10.08 11.16
C VAL A 182 -32.13 10.01 10.04
N THR A 183 -31.49 11.14 9.74
CA THR A 183 -30.36 11.24 8.82
C THR A 183 -29.15 11.78 9.57
N ALA A 184 -27.97 11.22 9.30
CA ALA A 184 -26.70 11.77 9.73
C ALA A 184 -25.87 12.11 8.51
N LYS A 185 -25.33 13.33 8.50
CA LYS A 185 -24.46 13.82 7.41
C LYS A 185 -23.12 14.25 7.98
N VAL A 186 -22.06 13.81 7.33
CA VAL A 186 -20.70 14.25 7.64
C VAL A 186 -20.02 14.71 6.36
N HIS A 187 -19.34 15.86 6.46
CA HIS A 187 -18.37 16.31 5.49
C HIS A 187 -16.99 16.06 6.11
N ALA A 188 -16.12 15.36 5.43
CA ALA A 188 -14.81 15.00 5.92
C ALA A 188 -13.75 15.26 4.84
N PHE A 189 -12.68 15.91 5.24
CA PHE A 189 -11.49 16.05 4.42
C PHE A 189 -10.43 15.06 4.89
N PHE A 190 -9.91 14.29 3.94
CA PHE A 190 -8.72 13.50 4.16
C PHE A 190 -7.55 14.19 3.47
N GLN A 191 -6.66 14.76 4.25
CA GLN A 191 -5.57 15.60 3.77
C GLN A 191 -4.57 14.84 2.89
N ARG A 192 -3.84 15.57 2.05
CA ARG A 192 -2.76 15.02 1.24
C ARG A 192 -1.62 14.56 2.13
N CYS A 193 -1.16 13.34 1.92
CA CYS A 193 -0.08 12.71 2.67
C CYS A 193 1.00 12.14 1.75
N HIS A 194 2.19 11.92 2.30
CA HIS A 194 3.30 11.27 1.65
C HIS A 194 3.76 10.04 2.48
N PRO A 195 4.05 8.88 1.85
CA PRO A 195 4.48 7.69 2.59
C PRO A 195 5.84 7.81 3.30
N ALA A 196 6.68 8.72 2.82
CA ALA A 196 8.00 9.05 3.38
C ALA A 196 8.85 7.84 3.79
N PRO A 197 9.06 6.81 2.92
CA PRO A 197 9.96 5.71 3.24
C PRO A 197 11.36 6.27 3.55
N LEU A 198 12.09 5.67 4.49
CA LEU A 198 13.41 6.19 4.89
C LEU A 198 14.42 6.16 3.74
N GLU A 199 14.41 5.12 2.91
CA GLU A 199 15.08 5.12 1.62
C GLU A 199 14.19 5.82 0.60
N THR A 200 14.70 6.85 -0.06
CA THR A 200 14.03 7.55 -1.17
C THR A 200 14.01 6.71 -2.45
N CYS A 201 13.42 7.22 -3.52
CA CYS A 201 13.46 6.57 -4.82
C CYS A 201 14.85 6.69 -5.47
N GLY A 202 15.27 5.64 -6.19
CA GLY A 202 16.55 5.66 -6.89
C GLY A 202 16.76 4.49 -7.82
N CYS A 203 17.70 4.65 -8.75
CA CYS A 203 18.13 3.59 -9.65
C CYS A 203 19.60 3.71 -10.07
N VAL A 204 20.14 2.59 -10.53
CA VAL A 204 21.36 2.55 -11.34
C VAL A 204 21.01 1.86 -12.65
N ALA A 205 21.02 2.58 -13.75
CA ALA A 205 20.79 2.05 -15.10
C ALA A 205 22.13 1.74 -15.77
N ASP A 206 22.30 0.52 -16.26
CA ASP A 206 23.52 0.05 -16.92
C ASP A 206 23.19 -0.59 -18.26
N PHE A 207 23.45 0.12 -19.35
CA PHE A 207 23.26 -0.38 -20.72
C PHE A 207 24.56 -0.87 -21.30
N ASN A 208 24.62 -2.15 -21.62
CA ASN A 208 25.73 -2.77 -22.31
C ASN A 208 25.49 -2.76 -23.82
N SER A 209 26.15 -1.84 -24.54
CA SER A 209 26.00 -1.68 -25.98
C SER A 209 26.48 -2.89 -26.81
N ALA A 210 27.40 -3.69 -26.28
CA ALA A 210 27.90 -4.89 -26.99
C ALA A 210 26.85 -6.02 -27.04
N THR A 211 25.98 -6.13 -26.00
CA THR A 211 24.95 -7.15 -25.92
C THR A 211 23.55 -6.60 -26.19
N GLY A 212 23.37 -5.29 -26.19
CA GLY A 212 22.06 -4.62 -26.25
C GLY A 212 21.24 -4.81 -24.98
N ARG A 213 21.87 -5.20 -23.86
CA ARG A 213 21.21 -5.51 -22.60
C ARG A 213 21.21 -4.31 -21.66
N LEU A 214 20.03 -4.01 -21.09
CA LEU A 214 19.84 -3.03 -20.04
C LEU A 214 19.65 -3.75 -18.70
N THR A 215 20.48 -3.45 -17.69
CA THR A 215 20.26 -3.84 -16.30
C THR A 215 19.89 -2.60 -15.48
N VAL A 216 18.79 -2.64 -14.74
CA VAL A 216 18.36 -1.55 -13.87
C VAL A 216 18.27 -2.04 -12.43
N TYR A 217 19.18 -1.55 -11.59
CA TYR A 217 19.03 -1.69 -10.13
C TYR A 217 18.05 -0.61 -9.67
N LEU A 218 16.97 -1.00 -9.01
CA LEU A 218 15.82 -0.10 -8.83
C LEU A 218 15.18 -0.28 -7.47
N THR A 219 14.82 0.81 -6.82
CA THR A 219 13.93 0.79 -5.65
C THR A 219 12.50 0.46 -6.11
N SER A 220 12.18 -0.82 -6.27
CA SER A 220 10.93 -1.26 -6.89
C SER A 220 10.13 -2.22 -6.00
N GLN A 221 8.84 -1.92 -5.83
CA GLN A 221 7.88 -2.87 -5.24
C GLN A 221 7.38 -3.91 -6.25
N ALA A 222 7.59 -3.68 -7.57
CA ALA A 222 7.06 -4.49 -8.66
C ALA A 222 8.08 -4.63 -9.81
N PRO A 223 9.20 -5.35 -9.63
CA PRO A 223 10.30 -5.39 -10.60
C PRO A 223 9.90 -5.84 -12.01
N HIS A 224 9.05 -6.87 -12.13
CA HIS A 224 8.60 -7.35 -13.43
C HIS A 224 7.69 -6.35 -14.16
N ALA A 225 6.80 -5.67 -13.43
CA ALA A 225 5.97 -4.63 -14.01
C ALA A 225 6.84 -3.46 -14.51
N HIS A 226 7.86 -3.07 -13.74
CA HIS A 226 8.82 -2.04 -14.16
C HIS A 226 9.63 -2.48 -15.38
N ARG A 227 10.04 -3.75 -15.48
CA ARG A 227 10.70 -4.30 -16.68
C ARG A 227 9.84 -4.12 -17.92
N THR A 228 8.57 -4.51 -17.85
CA THR A 228 7.62 -4.35 -18.97
C THR A 228 7.42 -2.88 -19.32
N LEU A 229 7.28 -1.99 -18.32
CA LEU A 229 7.11 -0.56 -18.55
C LEU A 229 8.36 0.08 -19.20
N PHE A 230 9.57 -0.29 -18.78
CA PHE A 230 10.81 0.15 -19.44
C PHE A 230 10.91 -0.35 -20.89
N ALA A 231 10.43 -1.56 -21.17
CA ALA A 231 10.39 -2.08 -22.55
C ALA A 231 9.45 -1.26 -23.44
N ILE A 232 8.27 -0.91 -22.92
CA ILE A 232 7.28 -0.11 -23.66
C ILE A 232 7.82 1.31 -23.92
N VAL A 233 8.37 1.97 -22.91
CA VAL A 233 8.90 3.34 -23.03
C VAL A 233 10.16 3.39 -23.90
N GLY A 234 11.12 2.52 -23.59
CA GLY A 234 12.45 2.55 -24.23
C GLY A 234 12.49 1.89 -25.60
N GLY A 235 11.43 1.17 -26.02
CA GLY A 235 11.45 0.39 -27.24
C GLY A 235 12.50 -0.73 -27.24
N ILE A 236 12.97 -1.14 -26.05
CA ILE A 236 13.95 -2.22 -25.89
C ILE A 236 13.18 -3.53 -25.76
N PRO A 237 13.57 -4.61 -26.44
CA PRO A 237 12.95 -5.92 -26.24
C PRO A 237 12.99 -6.34 -24.77
N GLU A 238 11.87 -6.76 -24.19
CA GLU A 238 11.74 -7.02 -22.75
C GLU A 238 12.73 -8.08 -22.25
N ASN A 239 13.04 -9.08 -23.08
CA ASN A 239 14.05 -10.11 -22.77
C ASN A 239 15.50 -9.54 -22.68
N ASN A 240 15.73 -8.34 -23.16
CA ASN A 240 17.02 -7.63 -23.02
C ASN A 240 17.04 -6.69 -21.82
N ILE A 241 15.98 -6.66 -21.02
CA ILE A 241 15.90 -5.85 -19.79
C ILE A 241 15.91 -6.75 -18.58
N ARG A 242 16.79 -6.47 -17.64
CA ARG A 242 16.81 -7.07 -16.31
C ARG A 242 16.59 -5.98 -15.28
N VAL A 243 15.61 -6.15 -14.41
CA VAL A 243 15.41 -5.29 -13.24
C VAL A 243 15.83 -6.08 -12.01
N ILE A 244 16.68 -5.48 -11.20
CA ILE A 244 17.14 -6.00 -9.91
C ILE A 244 16.69 -5.01 -8.84
N SER A 245 15.82 -5.45 -7.96
CA SER A 245 15.46 -4.69 -6.77
C SER A 245 16.21 -5.28 -5.58
N PRO A 246 17.27 -4.62 -5.09
CA PRO A 246 18.03 -5.09 -3.91
C PRO A 246 17.21 -4.93 -2.62
N ASP A 247 17.83 -4.80 -1.47
CA ASP A 247 17.09 -4.47 -0.24
C ASP A 247 16.40 -3.11 -0.39
N ILE A 248 15.19 -2.99 0.17
CA ILE A 248 14.39 -1.77 0.07
C ILE A 248 14.08 -1.24 1.47
N GLY A 249 14.45 0.00 1.71
CA GLY A 249 14.25 0.74 2.96
C GLY A 249 12.86 1.36 3.10
N GLY A 250 11.82 0.53 3.01
CA GLY A 250 10.42 0.95 3.01
C GLY A 250 9.89 1.24 1.61
N GLY A 251 8.60 1.02 1.41
CA GLY A 251 7.92 1.26 0.14
C GLY A 251 6.60 2.01 0.34
N PHE A 252 5.67 1.40 1.07
CA PHE A 252 4.36 1.93 1.45
C PHE A 252 3.52 2.46 0.27
N GLY A 253 3.82 1.99 -0.98
CA GLY A 253 3.19 2.47 -2.21
C GLY A 253 4.01 3.52 -2.99
N ASN A 254 5.02 4.15 -2.37
CA ASN A 254 5.88 5.15 -3.03
C ASN A 254 6.70 4.56 -4.19
N LYS A 255 7.07 3.28 -4.09
CA LYS A 255 7.97 2.61 -5.05
C LYS A 255 7.23 1.68 -6.03
N VAL A 256 5.92 1.88 -6.21
CA VAL A 256 5.10 1.20 -7.23
C VAL A 256 5.16 1.94 -8.57
N PRO A 257 5.03 3.28 -8.64
CA PRO A 257 5.10 4.02 -9.90
C PRO A 257 6.50 4.08 -10.50
N ILE A 258 6.58 4.43 -11.79
CA ILE A 258 7.82 4.90 -12.42
C ILE A 258 7.87 6.43 -12.31
N TYR A 259 9.04 6.95 -11.98
CA TYR A 259 9.30 8.38 -11.85
C TYR A 259 10.24 8.89 -12.94
N PRO A 260 10.19 10.21 -13.27
CA PRO A 260 11.04 10.80 -14.30
C PRO A 260 12.52 10.49 -14.16
N GLY A 261 13.06 10.51 -12.93
CA GLY A 261 14.47 10.22 -12.69
C GLY A 261 14.91 8.83 -13.13
N TYR A 262 14.02 7.82 -13.01
CA TYR A 262 14.32 6.46 -13.52
C TYR A 262 14.46 6.45 -15.04
N VAL A 263 13.52 7.09 -15.74
CA VAL A 263 13.56 7.16 -17.21
C VAL A 263 14.77 7.97 -17.68
N CYS A 264 15.06 9.10 -17.03
CA CYS A 264 16.24 9.91 -17.35
C CYS A 264 17.56 9.14 -17.17
N ALA A 265 17.70 8.36 -16.09
CA ALA A 265 18.89 7.54 -15.87
C ALA A 265 19.03 6.44 -16.94
N VAL A 266 17.92 5.79 -17.32
CA VAL A 266 17.92 4.81 -18.43
C VAL A 266 18.33 5.45 -19.75
N VAL A 267 17.73 6.60 -20.12
CA VAL A 267 18.08 7.31 -21.37
C VAL A 267 19.53 7.76 -21.36
N ALA A 268 20.00 8.30 -20.26
CA ALA A 268 21.40 8.72 -20.13
C ALA A 268 22.36 7.53 -20.28
N SER A 269 22.04 6.37 -19.69
CA SER A 269 22.84 5.17 -19.85
C SER A 269 22.86 4.65 -21.29
N LEU A 270 21.71 4.65 -21.97
CA LEU A 270 21.60 4.30 -23.40
C LEU A 270 22.46 5.22 -24.29
N THR A 271 22.46 6.50 -23.96
CA THR A 271 23.18 7.53 -24.78
C THR A 271 24.67 7.52 -24.53
N LEU A 272 25.11 7.39 -23.28
CA LEU A 272 26.49 7.48 -22.87
C LEU A 272 27.25 6.14 -22.91
N GLY A 273 26.52 5.01 -22.93
CA GLY A 273 27.12 3.67 -22.82
C GLY A 273 27.83 3.45 -21.47
N ARG A 274 27.39 4.12 -20.41
CA ARG A 274 27.95 4.06 -19.05
C ARG A 274 26.83 3.83 -18.03
N PRO A 275 27.13 3.18 -16.89
CA PRO A 275 26.17 3.11 -15.81
C PRO A 275 25.84 4.50 -15.26
N VAL A 276 24.54 4.79 -15.06
CA VAL A 276 24.06 6.07 -14.54
C VAL A 276 23.27 5.85 -13.27
N LYS A 277 23.70 6.45 -12.16
CA LYS A 277 23.01 6.44 -10.87
C LYS A 277 22.23 7.74 -10.68
N TRP A 278 20.96 7.60 -10.33
CA TRP A 278 20.12 8.69 -9.82
C TRP A 278 19.50 8.28 -8.49
N ILE A 279 19.69 9.11 -7.47
CA ILE A 279 19.06 8.95 -6.16
C ILE A 279 18.38 10.27 -5.81
N GLU A 280 17.10 10.18 -5.53
CA GLU A 280 16.28 11.32 -5.09
C GLU A 280 16.67 11.77 -3.68
N THR A 281 16.79 13.07 -3.45
CA THR A 281 16.95 13.62 -2.10
C THR A 281 15.64 13.58 -1.33
N ARG A 282 15.68 13.72 0.00
CA ARG A 282 14.46 13.76 0.82
C ARG A 282 13.57 14.94 0.47
N SER A 283 14.13 16.10 0.19
CA SER A 283 13.36 17.28 -0.20
C SER A 283 12.67 17.09 -1.55
N GLU A 284 13.36 16.50 -2.53
CA GLU A 284 12.76 16.15 -3.81
C GLU A 284 11.61 15.14 -3.63
N ASN A 285 11.81 14.12 -2.80
CA ASN A 285 10.80 13.09 -2.49
C ASN A 285 9.52 13.72 -1.90
N LEU A 286 9.66 14.61 -0.91
CA LEU A 286 8.52 15.26 -0.26
C LEU A 286 7.85 16.36 -1.12
N GLN A 287 8.41 16.71 -2.27
CA GLN A 287 7.89 17.76 -3.15
C GLN A 287 7.34 17.26 -4.48
N SER A 288 7.80 16.09 -4.97
CA SER A 288 7.49 15.67 -6.35
C SER A 288 7.00 14.23 -6.53
N THR A 289 7.28 13.33 -5.61
CA THR A 289 6.99 11.91 -5.80
C THR A 289 6.11 11.32 -4.72
N GLY A 290 5.13 10.52 -5.11
CA GLY A 290 4.44 9.62 -4.20
C GLY A 290 3.37 10.21 -3.31
N PHE A 291 2.56 11.15 -3.78
CA PHE A 291 1.45 11.70 -2.98
C PHE A 291 0.19 10.86 -3.01
N ALA A 292 -0.51 10.82 -1.88
CA ALA A 292 -1.75 10.09 -1.69
C ALA A 292 -2.81 10.93 -0.99
N ARG A 293 -4.05 10.43 -0.98
CA ARG A 293 -5.19 11.07 -0.31
C ARG A 293 -5.66 12.32 -1.06
N ASP A 294 -6.00 13.41 -0.34
CA ASP A 294 -6.58 14.66 -0.84
C ASP A 294 -8.02 14.46 -1.33
N TYR A 295 -8.86 13.92 -0.44
CA TYR A 295 -10.26 13.58 -0.71
C TYR A 295 -11.21 14.42 0.11
N HIS A 296 -12.09 15.17 -0.56
CA HIS A 296 -13.21 15.91 0.04
C HIS A 296 -14.47 15.05 -0.05
N MET A 297 -14.90 14.52 1.07
CA MET A 297 -15.87 13.43 1.12
C MET A 297 -17.15 13.87 1.86
N THR A 298 -18.29 13.39 1.40
CA THR A 298 -19.56 13.53 2.10
C THR A 298 -20.21 12.17 2.23
N ALA A 299 -20.63 11.79 3.44
CA ALA A 299 -21.48 10.64 3.66
C ALA A 299 -22.81 11.06 4.29
N GLU A 300 -23.90 10.47 3.83
CA GLU A 300 -25.24 10.60 4.40
C GLU A 300 -25.77 9.21 4.72
N LEU A 301 -26.04 8.96 6.01
CA LEU A 301 -26.67 7.75 6.51
C LEU A 301 -28.14 8.01 6.82
N ALA A 302 -29.00 7.11 6.33
CA ALA A 302 -30.42 7.05 6.70
C ALA A 302 -30.64 5.93 7.69
N ALA A 303 -31.37 6.19 8.78
CA ALA A 303 -31.65 5.19 9.80
C ALA A 303 -33.08 5.30 10.36
N ASN A 304 -33.56 4.21 10.95
CA ASN A 304 -34.71 4.21 11.81
C ASN A 304 -34.37 4.81 13.19
N ARG A 305 -35.39 5.22 13.95
CA ARG A 305 -35.19 5.78 15.31
C ARG A 305 -34.52 4.79 16.30
N ASP A 306 -34.66 3.50 16.03
CA ASP A 306 -34.02 2.45 16.83
C ASP A 306 -32.53 2.21 16.43
N GLY A 307 -32.00 2.95 15.46
CA GLY A 307 -30.63 2.88 15.00
C GLY A 307 -30.34 1.85 13.90
N LYS A 308 -31.37 1.17 13.33
CA LYS A 308 -31.13 0.30 12.15
C LYS A 308 -30.90 1.16 10.91
N ILE A 309 -29.71 1.06 10.31
CA ILE A 309 -29.34 1.79 9.11
C ILE A 309 -30.11 1.24 7.90
N GLN A 310 -30.60 2.13 7.05
CA GLN A 310 -31.43 1.83 5.90
C GLN A 310 -30.75 2.14 4.56
N GLY A 311 -29.80 3.05 4.55
CA GLY A 311 -29.09 3.41 3.32
C GLY A 311 -27.90 4.32 3.56
N LEU A 312 -26.99 4.32 2.58
CA LEU A 312 -25.77 5.13 2.57
C LEU A 312 -25.64 5.83 1.20
N ARG A 313 -25.43 7.15 1.21
CA ARG A 313 -25.04 7.93 0.04
C ARG A 313 -23.65 8.55 0.29
N VAL A 314 -22.75 8.37 -0.66
CA VAL A 314 -21.39 8.94 -0.62
C VAL A 314 -21.15 9.76 -1.87
N LYS A 315 -20.58 10.96 -1.67
CA LYS A 315 -20.09 11.84 -2.73
C LYS A 315 -18.68 12.31 -2.39
N THR A 316 -17.77 12.22 -3.35
CA THR A 316 -16.36 12.56 -3.15
C THR A 316 -15.81 13.37 -4.31
N LEU A 317 -15.04 14.40 -3.99
CA LEU A 317 -14.15 15.12 -4.91
C LEU A 317 -12.71 14.73 -4.58
N ALA A 318 -12.02 14.14 -5.56
CA ALA A 318 -10.64 13.66 -5.43
C ALA A 318 -9.68 14.59 -6.18
N ASP A 319 -8.72 15.16 -5.46
CA ASP A 319 -7.65 15.98 -6.05
C ASP A 319 -6.45 15.11 -6.43
N HIS A 320 -6.25 14.91 -7.73
CA HIS A 320 -5.15 14.11 -8.27
C HIS A 320 -3.88 14.92 -8.56
N GLY A 321 -3.90 16.23 -8.36
CA GLY A 321 -2.80 17.11 -8.73
C GLY A 321 -2.70 17.29 -10.25
N ALA A 322 -1.50 17.57 -10.76
CA ALA A 322 -1.28 17.95 -12.16
C ALA A 322 -1.47 16.80 -13.16
N PHE A 323 -1.33 15.56 -12.72
CA PHE A 323 -1.43 14.35 -13.55
C PHE A 323 -2.15 13.23 -12.80
N ASN A 324 -2.90 12.43 -13.53
CA ASN A 324 -3.52 11.22 -13.01
C ASN A 324 -2.51 10.05 -13.05
N ALA A 325 -1.44 10.18 -12.28
CA ALA A 325 -0.29 9.26 -12.29
C ALA A 325 -0.47 8.01 -11.41
N ALA A 326 -1.62 7.86 -10.76
CA ALA A 326 -1.81 6.73 -9.85
C ALA A 326 -2.03 5.42 -10.59
N ALA A 327 -1.45 4.36 -10.06
CA ALA A 327 -1.81 2.99 -10.39
C ALA A 327 -3.29 2.75 -10.01
N GLN A 328 -4.20 2.90 -10.97
CA GLN A 328 -5.62 2.65 -10.80
C GLN A 328 -6.03 1.51 -11.73
N PRO A 329 -6.66 0.45 -11.23
CA PRO A 329 -7.30 -0.54 -12.09
C PRO A 329 -8.35 0.14 -12.97
N THR A 330 -8.32 -0.10 -14.26
CA THR A 330 -9.14 0.59 -15.27
C THR A 330 -10.66 0.59 -14.99
N LYS A 331 -11.14 -0.41 -14.25
CA LYS A 331 -12.55 -0.50 -13.82
C LYS A 331 -12.88 0.31 -12.56
N PHE A 332 -11.87 0.77 -11.85
CA PHE A 332 -12.00 1.45 -10.56
C PHE A 332 -11.17 2.74 -10.54
N PRO A 333 -11.54 3.77 -11.29
CA PRO A 333 -10.76 5.00 -11.35
C PRO A 333 -10.65 5.70 -9.98
N ALA A 334 -11.61 5.48 -9.09
CA ALA A 334 -11.57 5.91 -7.69
C ALA A 334 -10.87 4.90 -6.77
N GLY A 335 -10.14 3.92 -7.30
CA GLY A 335 -9.61 2.82 -6.52
C GLY A 335 -10.71 1.93 -5.95
N LEU A 336 -10.48 1.34 -4.79
CA LEU A 336 -11.43 0.47 -4.09
C LEU A 336 -12.32 1.24 -3.08
N PHE A 337 -12.54 2.53 -3.32
CA PHE A 337 -13.31 3.41 -2.43
C PHE A 337 -14.73 2.93 -2.17
N SER A 338 -15.32 2.15 -3.09
CA SER A 338 -16.65 1.54 -2.92
C SER A 338 -16.75 0.50 -1.79
N ILE A 339 -15.65 0.20 -1.08
CA ILE A 339 -15.70 -0.51 0.21
C ILE A 339 -16.29 0.35 1.34
N CYS A 340 -16.69 1.59 1.06
CA CYS A 340 -17.25 2.53 2.03
C CYS A 340 -18.54 2.06 2.73
N THR A 341 -19.10 0.91 2.35
CA THR A 341 -20.11 0.22 3.15
C THR A 341 -19.53 -0.39 4.43
N GLY A 342 -18.23 -0.64 4.50
CA GLY A 342 -17.54 -1.17 5.68
C GLY A 342 -18.08 -2.50 6.16
N ALA A 343 -18.15 -2.67 7.48
CA ALA A 343 -18.62 -3.89 8.17
C ALA A 343 -20.16 -3.99 8.30
N TYR A 344 -20.91 -3.10 7.66
CA TYR A 344 -22.32 -2.90 7.94
C TYR A 344 -23.25 -3.45 6.86
N ASP A 345 -24.44 -3.91 7.31
CA ASP A 345 -25.48 -4.51 6.47
C ASP A 345 -26.50 -3.44 6.08
N TYR A 346 -26.46 -3.00 4.83
CA TYR A 346 -27.36 -2.00 4.27
C TYR A 346 -28.32 -2.60 3.26
N PRO A 347 -29.60 -2.15 3.22
CA PRO A 347 -30.51 -2.47 2.13
C PRO A 347 -30.10 -1.85 0.78
N THR A 348 -29.54 -0.64 0.80
CA THR A 348 -29.12 0.08 -0.41
C THR A 348 -27.96 1.03 -0.10
N ALA A 349 -27.12 1.28 -1.11
CA ALA A 349 -26.07 2.28 -1.06
C ALA A 349 -25.80 2.87 -2.45
N PHE A 350 -25.29 4.09 -2.48
CA PHE A 350 -24.83 4.76 -3.68
C PHE A 350 -23.54 5.55 -3.39
N CYS A 351 -22.58 5.44 -4.27
CA CYS A 351 -21.27 6.12 -4.16
C CYS A 351 -20.90 6.75 -5.50
N GLU A 352 -20.51 8.02 -5.47
CA GLU A 352 -19.97 8.74 -6.64
C GLU A 352 -18.65 9.43 -6.29
N VAL A 353 -17.73 9.50 -7.26
CA VAL A 353 -16.41 10.15 -7.12
C VAL A 353 -16.12 10.93 -8.40
N ASP A 354 -15.78 12.19 -8.26
CA ASP A 354 -15.23 13.04 -9.31
C ASP A 354 -13.73 13.28 -9.05
N GLY A 355 -12.88 13.07 -10.06
CA GLY A 355 -11.47 13.38 -10.03
C GLY A 355 -11.15 14.67 -10.78
N VAL A 356 -10.31 15.54 -10.20
CA VAL A 356 -9.92 16.81 -10.82
C VAL A 356 -8.42 17.05 -10.80
N TYR A 357 -7.95 17.88 -11.75
CA TYR A 357 -6.58 18.39 -11.80
C TYR A 357 -6.42 19.66 -10.99
N THR A 358 -5.26 19.81 -10.33
CA THR A 358 -4.81 21.03 -9.66
C THR A 358 -3.31 21.23 -9.89
N ASN A 359 -2.75 22.41 -9.56
CA ASN A 359 -1.31 22.67 -9.61
C ASN A 359 -0.55 22.13 -8.39
N LYS A 360 -0.87 20.90 -8.00
CA LYS A 360 -0.13 20.12 -6.99
C LYS A 360 0.63 19.00 -7.67
N ALA A 361 1.69 18.51 -7.05
CA ALA A 361 2.42 17.33 -7.56
C ALA A 361 1.46 16.14 -7.75
N PRO A 362 1.73 15.21 -8.69
CA PRO A 362 0.83 14.10 -8.98
C PRO A 362 0.49 13.29 -7.74
N GLY A 363 -0.81 13.15 -7.48
CA GLY A 363 -1.35 12.40 -6.36
C GLY A 363 -1.82 11.01 -6.76
N GLY A 364 -2.49 10.35 -5.83
CA GLY A 364 -3.25 9.15 -6.16
C GLY A 364 -2.52 7.83 -5.94
N ILE A 365 -1.29 7.81 -5.42
CA ILE A 365 -0.66 6.54 -5.06
C ILE A 365 -1.43 5.82 -3.93
N ALA A 366 -1.26 4.51 -3.87
CA ALA A 366 -1.87 3.67 -2.84
C ALA A 366 -0.98 3.65 -1.58
N TYR A 367 -0.96 4.76 -0.83
CA TYR A 367 -0.20 4.87 0.41
C TYR A 367 -0.82 3.98 1.49
N ARG A 368 -0.30 2.76 1.64
CA ARG A 368 -0.70 1.75 2.65
C ARG A 368 -2.20 1.75 2.92
N CYS A 369 -3.00 1.67 1.84
CA CYS A 369 -4.43 1.92 1.87
C CYS A 369 -5.25 1.01 0.93
N SER A 370 -4.66 -0.03 0.37
CA SER A 370 -5.32 -0.92 -0.59
C SER A 370 -6.16 -0.16 -1.64
N PHE A 371 -5.59 0.89 -2.26
CA PHE A 371 -6.27 1.74 -3.25
C PHE A 371 -7.52 2.48 -2.73
N ARG A 372 -7.41 3.34 -1.71
CA ARG A 372 -8.46 4.22 -1.14
C ARG A 372 -9.35 3.57 -0.08
N VAL A 373 -9.00 2.41 0.41
CA VAL A 373 -9.78 1.75 1.47
C VAL A 373 -9.67 2.50 2.81
N THR A 374 -8.52 3.12 3.11
CA THR A 374 -8.35 3.94 4.31
C THR A 374 -9.31 5.14 4.33
N GLU A 375 -9.42 5.85 3.20
CA GLU A 375 -10.32 6.99 3.04
C GLU A 375 -11.78 6.56 3.19
N ALA A 376 -12.14 5.42 2.60
CA ALA A 376 -13.48 4.84 2.69
C ALA A 376 -13.84 4.42 4.13
N ALA A 377 -12.92 3.73 4.82
CA ALA A 377 -13.11 3.31 6.20
C ALA A 377 -13.21 4.51 7.15
N TYR A 378 -12.36 5.52 6.97
CA TYR A 378 -12.43 6.76 7.72
C TYR A 378 -13.79 7.42 7.58
N LEU A 379 -14.28 7.60 6.35
CA LEU A 379 -15.54 8.26 6.10
C LEU A 379 -16.74 7.55 6.76
N ILE A 380 -16.85 6.22 6.57
CA ILE A 380 -17.99 5.47 7.12
C ILE A 380 -17.96 5.40 8.65
N GLU A 381 -16.78 5.24 9.25
CA GLU A 381 -16.65 5.17 10.70
C GLU A 381 -16.94 6.54 11.37
N ARG A 382 -16.63 7.65 10.69
CA ARG A 382 -17.06 8.98 11.11
C ARG A 382 -18.57 9.16 10.97
N ALA A 383 -19.18 8.71 9.88
CA ALA A 383 -20.61 8.83 9.65
C ALA A 383 -21.42 8.01 10.67
N VAL A 384 -20.97 6.81 11.02
CA VAL A 384 -21.60 5.97 12.04
C VAL A 384 -21.51 6.61 13.43
N ASP A 385 -20.40 7.27 13.77
CA ASP A 385 -20.26 8.00 15.02
C ASP A 385 -21.18 9.22 15.09
N VAL A 386 -21.29 9.99 14.00
CA VAL A 386 -22.26 11.10 13.92
C VAL A 386 -23.70 10.59 14.07
N LEU A 387 -24.04 9.47 13.45
CA LEU A 387 -25.35 8.85 13.62
C LEU A 387 -25.62 8.41 15.06
N ALA A 388 -24.60 7.88 15.75
CA ALA A 388 -24.70 7.50 17.17
C ALA A 388 -25.01 8.73 18.06
N GLN A 389 -24.35 9.86 17.78
CA GLN A 389 -24.60 11.13 18.47
C GLN A 389 -26.03 11.64 18.22
N GLU A 390 -26.50 11.64 16.96
CA GLU A 390 -27.86 12.10 16.60
C GLU A 390 -28.95 11.25 17.27
N LEU A 391 -28.73 9.95 17.34
CA LEU A 391 -29.68 9.00 17.95
C LEU A 391 -29.54 8.91 19.47
N LYS A 392 -28.42 9.41 20.04
CA LYS A 392 -28.02 9.23 21.43
C LYS A 392 -27.93 7.75 21.83
N ILE A 393 -27.42 6.93 20.90
CA ILE A 393 -27.13 5.50 21.11
C ILE A 393 -25.63 5.36 21.33
N ASP A 394 -25.23 4.42 22.19
CA ASP A 394 -23.81 4.11 22.40
C ASP A 394 -23.15 3.71 21.07
N PRO A 395 -21.97 4.25 20.70
CA PRO A 395 -21.33 3.96 19.43
C PRO A 395 -21.01 2.47 19.20
N ALA A 396 -20.71 1.71 20.27
CA ALA A 396 -20.47 0.27 20.14
C ALA A 396 -21.79 -0.48 19.89
N GLU A 397 -22.86 -0.12 20.59
CA GLU A 397 -24.18 -0.73 20.40
C GLU A 397 -24.74 -0.46 19.00
N LEU A 398 -24.59 0.77 18.48
CA LEU A 398 -25.04 1.12 17.12
C LEU A 398 -24.32 0.28 16.07
N ARG A 399 -22.99 0.11 16.20
CA ARG A 399 -22.19 -0.71 15.29
C ARG A 399 -22.62 -2.17 15.32
N ARG A 400 -22.71 -2.76 16.50
CA ARG A 400 -23.12 -4.17 16.71
C ARG A 400 -24.49 -4.47 16.14
N LYS A 401 -25.44 -3.52 16.26
CA LYS A 401 -26.79 -3.63 15.70
C LYS A 401 -26.79 -3.71 14.16
N ASN A 402 -25.79 -3.13 13.52
CA ASN A 402 -25.73 -2.97 12.08
C ASN A 402 -24.68 -3.85 11.38
N PHE A 403 -23.86 -4.60 12.12
CA PHE A 403 -22.87 -5.48 11.52
C PHE A 403 -23.51 -6.54 10.60
N ILE A 404 -22.77 -6.90 9.57
CA ILE A 404 -23.06 -8.09 8.75
C ILE A 404 -22.89 -9.32 9.65
N PRO A 405 -23.94 -10.12 9.89
CA PRO A 405 -23.81 -11.29 10.76
C PRO A 405 -23.04 -12.42 10.06
N PRO A 406 -22.26 -13.25 10.80
CA PRO A 406 -21.47 -14.34 10.21
C PRO A 406 -22.24 -15.30 9.29
N ALA A 407 -23.53 -15.52 9.56
CA ALA A 407 -24.38 -16.38 8.75
C ALA A 407 -24.70 -15.84 7.33
N LYS A 408 -24.40 -14.57 7.04
CA LYS A 408 -24.61 -13.96 5.72
C LYS A 408 -23.44 -14.12 4.76
N PHE A 409 -22.28 -14.62 5.21
CA PHE A 409 -21.14 -14.79 4.32
C PHE A 409 -21.27 -16.04 3.41
N PRO A 410 -20.83 -15.96 2.14
CA PRO A 410 -20.26 -14.78 1.48
C PRO A 410 -21.31 -13.68 1.28
N TYR A 411 -20.96 -12.43 1.68
CA TYR A 411 -21.89 -11.30 1.69
C TYR A 411 -21.71 -10.43 0.43
N LYS A 412 -22.80 -10.18 -0.28
CA LYS A 412 -22.83 -9.24 -1.40
C LYS A 412 -23.15 -7.84 -0.91
N SER A 413 -22.14 -6.97 -0.94
CA SER A 413 -22.29 -5.56 -0.65
C SER A 413 -23.19 -4.88 -1.70
N PRO A 414 -24.02 -3.90 -1.32
CA PRO A 414 -24.81 -3.13 -2.28
C PRO A 414 -23.98 -2.30 -3.28
N LEU A 415 -22.66 -2.16 -3.04
CA LEU A 415 -21.71 -1.53 -3.96
C LEU A 415 -20.87 -2.56 -4.75
N GLY A 416 -21.29 -3.83 -4.80
CA GLY A 416 -20.79 -4.83 -5.74
C GLY A 416 -19.72 -5.78 -5.24
N TRP A 417 -19.18 -5.61 -4.03
CA TRP A 417 -18.16 -6.51 -3.47
C TRP A 417 -18.78 -7.78 -2.87
N SER A 418 -18.08 -8.90 -3.02
CA SER A 418 -18.44 -10.18 -2.39
C SER A 418 -17.44 -10.48 -1.28
N TYR A 419 -17.80 -10.12 -0.04
CA TYR A 419 -16.96 -10.39 1.14
C TYR A 419 -16.94 -11.89 1.41
N ASP A 420 -15.75 -12.41 1.65
CA ASP A 420 -15.50 -13.86 1.75
C ASP A 420 -15.90 -14.47 3.10
N SER A 421 -15.56 -13.81 4.19
CA SER A 421 -15.81 -14.27 5.56
C SER A 421 -15.65 -13.12 6.56
N GLY A 422 -16.27 -13.23 7.75
CA GLY A 422 -16.13 -12.22 8.81
C GLY A 422 -16.91 -12.58 10.08
N ASP A 423 -16.42 -12.09 11.23
CA ASP A 423 -17.09 -12.06 12.51
C ASP A 423 -16.81 -10.74 13.23
N TYR A 424 -17.46 -9.68 12.75
CA TYR A 424 -17.22 -8.30 13.23
C TYR A 424 -17.67 -8.10 14.68
N ASP A 425 -18.77 -8.77 15.11
CA ASP A 425 -19.24 -8.71 16.50
C ASP A 425 -18.29 -9.45 17.45
N GLY A 426 -17.68 -10.54 17.01
CA GLY A 426 -16.65 -11.25 17.78
C GLY A 426 -15.42 -10.39 18.05
N ALA A 427 -14.90 -9.71 17.01
CA ALA A 427 -13.77 -8.78 17.15
C ALA A 427 -14.14 -7.59 18.05
N MET A 428 -15.33 -7.03 17.90
CA MET A 428 -15.82 -5.92 18.74
C MET A 428 -15.93 -6.35 20.21
N LYS A 429 -16.50 -7.51 20.51
CA LYS A 429 -16.62 -8.03 21.88
C LYS A 429 -15.26 -8.16 22.54
N LEU A 430 -14.31 -8.77 21.87
CA LEU A 430 -12.95 -8.93 22.38
C LEU A 430 -12.28 -7.59 22.66
N ALA A 431 -12.43 -6.63 21.76
CA ALA A 431 -11.84 -5.30 21.90
C ALA A 431 -12.48 -4.51 23.07
N LEU A 432 -13.81 -4.57 23.22
CA LEU A 432 -14.55 -3.93 24.33
C LEU A 432 -14.17 -4.52 25.69
N GLU A 433 -14.04 -5.85 25.77
CA GLU A 433 -13.60 -6.55 26.99
C GLU A 433 -12.16 -6.14 27.36
N LYS A 434 -11.25 -6.22 26.39
CA LYS A 434 -9.81 -5.94 26.59
C LYS A 434 -9.56 -4.51 27.06
N VAL A 435 -10.29 -3.54 26.53
CA VAL A 435 -10.16 -2.13 26.93
C VAL A 435 -10.86 -1.82 28.26
N GLY A 436 -11.79 -2.66 28.69
CA GLY A 436 -12.66 -2.38 29.86
C GLY A 436 -13.66 -1.26 29.56
N TYR A 437 -14.35 -1.33 28.41
CA TYR A 437 -15.17 -0.26 27.86
C TYR A 437 -16.21 0.31 28.84
N ALA A 438 -16.94 -0.54 29.55
CA ALA A 438 -17.99 -0.10 30.49
C ALA A 438 -17.44 0.78 31.63
N GLU A 439 -16.27 0.42 32.17
CA GLU A 439 -15.61 1.19 33.22
C GLU A 439 -15.05 2.50 32.70
N LEU A 440 -14.48 2.50 31.48
CA LEU A 440 -13.99 3.72 30.83
C LEU A 440 -15.15 4.71 30.56
N ARG A 441 -16.34 4.24 30.16
CA ARG A 441 -17.51 5.13 30.00
C ARG A 441 -17.95 5.74 31.33
N LYS A 442 -17.88 5.00 32.46
CA LYS A 442 -18.13 5.56 33.78
C LYS A 442 -17.08 6.61 34.16
N GLU A 443 -15.82 6.30 33.99
CA GLU A 443 -14.70 7.23 34.21
C GLU A 443 -14.89 8.51 33.41
N GLN A 444 -15.23 8.41 32.13
CA GLN A 444 -15.47 9.54 31.25
C GLN A 444 -16.59 10.45 31.80
N LEU A 445 -17.68 9.88 32.26
CA LEU A 445 -18.79 10.66 32.86
C LEU A 445 -18.35 11.41 34.11
N GLU A 446 -17.54 10.81 34.97
CA GLU A 446 -17.02 11.46 36.17
C GLU A 446 -16.00 12.56 35.82
N LYS A 447 -15.13 12.33 34.82
CA LYS A 447 -14.20 13.34 34.30
C LYS A 447 -14.94 14.54 33.72
N ARG A 448 -15.97 14.34 32.92
CA ARG A 448 -16.81 15.41 32.35
C ARG A 448 -17.43 16.30 33.43
N LYS A 449 -17.87 15.74 34.57
CA LYS A 449 -18.42 16.50 35.72
C LYS A 449 -17.36 17.45 36.33
N ARG A 450 -16.07 17.10 36.22
CA ARG A 450 -14.94 17.91 36.68
C ARG A 450 -14.38 18.85 35.62
N GLY A 451 -14.98 18.87 34.42
CA GLY A 451 -14.50 19.65 33.29
C GLY A 451 -13.20 19.11 32.66
N GLU A 452 -12.89 17.82 32.88
CA GLU A 452 -11.78 17.12 32.23
C GLU A 452 -12.27 16.53 30.90
N LEU A 453 -11.40 16.50 29.89
CA LEU A 453 -11.71 16.06 28.55
C LEU A 453 -11.09 14.68 28.30
N MET A 454 -11.96 13.66 28.22
CA MET A 454 -11.59 12.28 27.90
C MET A 454 -12.51 11.77 26.81
N GLY A 455 -11.96 11.06 25.83
CA GLY A 455 -12.74 10.45 24.76
C GLY A 455 -12.38 8.99 24.49
N ILE A 456 -13.36 8.26 23.96
CA ILE A 456 -13.23 6.86 23.59
C ILE A 456 -13.73 6.72 22.15
N GLY A 457 -12.80 6.46 21.23
CA GLY A 457 -13.10 6.28 19.80
C GLY A 457 -13.12 4.81 19.42
N ILE A 458 -14.03 4.46 18.53
CA ILE A 458 -14.20 3.11 17.98
C ILE A 458 -14.08 3.17 16.47
N SER A 459 -13.39 2.19 15.88
CA SER A 459 -13.41 1.94 14.45
C SER A 459 -13.55 0.44 14.19
N SER A 460 -14.56 0.06 13.39
CA SER A 460 -14.74 -1.32 12.93
C SER A 460 -14.67 -1.35 11.42
N PHE A 461 -13.54 -1.76 10.90
CA PHE A 461 -13.23 -1.67 9.49
C PHE A 461 -13.17 -3.04 8.81
N VAL A 462 -13.37 -3.00 7.50
CA VAL A 462 -13.07 -4.10 6.57
C VAL A 462 -12.10 -3.56 5.54
N GLU A 463 -11.06 -4.32 5.27
CA GLU A 463 -10.15 -4.06 4.18
C GLU A 463 -10.41 -5.03 3.03
N ILE A 464 -10.12 -4.60 1.80
CA ILE A 464 -10.16 -5.42 0.59
C ILE A 464 -8.74 -5.60 0.09
N VAL A 465 -8.25 -6.83 0.03
CA VAL A 465 -6.85 -7.12 -0.28
C VAL A 465 -6.68 -8.23 -1.30
N GLY A 466 -5.51 -8.26 -1.93
CA GLY A 466 -5.12 -9.33 -2.84
C GLY A 466 -4.86 -8.88 -4.26
N ALA A 467 -5.35 -7.71 -4.70
CA ALA A 467 -5.17 -7.19 -6.07
C ALA A 467 -5.11 -8.31 -7.12
N GLY A 468 -6.19 -8.97 -7.32
CA GLY A 468 -6.61 -10.12 -8.15
C GLY A 468 -8.03 -10.41 -7.73
N PRO A 469 -8.82 -11.17 -8.42
CA PRO A 469 -8.55 -12.07 -9.56
C PRO A 469 -8.39 -11.36 -10.92
N SER A 470 -7.77 -12.07 -11.86
CA SER A 470 -7.49 -11.58 -13.22
C SER A 470 -8.72 -11.15 -14.02
N HIS A 471 -9.89 -11.74 -13.76
CA HIS A 471 -11.13 -11.37 -14.46
C HIS A 471 -11.64 -9.99 -14.02
N THR A 472 -11.19 -9.46 -12.90
CA THR A 472 -11.60 -8.16 -12.35
C THR A 472 -10.51 -7.10 -12.51
N PHE A 473 -9.24 -7.48 -12.33
CA PHE A 473 -8.11 -6.56 -12.26
C PHE A 473 -7.07 -6.83 -13.34
N ASP A 474 -6.47 -5.76 -13.86
CA ASP A 474 -5.29 -5.81 -14.72
C ASP A 474 -4.42 -4.57 -14.47
N ILE A 475 -3.15 -4.62 -14.89
CA ILE A 475 -2.25 -3.48 -14.97
C ILE A 475 -1.81 -3.35 -16.42
N ALA A 476 -2.22 -2.30 -17.10
CA ALA A 476 -1.93 -2.08 -18.52
C ALA A 476 -2.26 -3.31 -19.41
N GLY A 477 -3.36 -4.02 -19.08
CA GLY A 477 -3.79 -5.24 -19.73
C GLY A 477 -3.14 -6.52 -19.21
N ILE A 478 -2.11 -6.44 -18.35
CA ILE A 478 -1.49 -7.59 -17.70
C ILE A 478 -2.38 -8.05 -16.56
N LYS A 479 -2.79 -9.31 -16.61
CA LYS A 479 -3.69 -9.90 -15.63
C LYS A 479 -3.05 -10.05 -14.26
N MET A 480 -3.85 -9.82 -13.20
CA MET A 480 -3.38 -9.85 -11.81
C MET A 480 -3.33 -11.28 -11.28
N PHE A 481 -2.15 -11.84 -11.28
CA PHE A 481 -1.78 -13.13 -10.68
C PHE A 481 -0.44 -12.96 -9.96
N ASP A 482 0.07 -14.00 -9.34
CA ASP A 482 1.48 -14.08 -8.95
C ASP A 482 2.01 -15.50 -9.09
N SER A 483 3.31 -15.65 -8.92
CA SER A 483 4.01 -16.90 -9.20
C SER A 483 5.01 -17.26 -8.12
N CYS A 484 5.30 -18.57 -8.04
CA CYS A 484 6.34 -19.11 -7.18
C CYS A 484 7.03 -20.29 -7.88
N GLU A 485 8.36 -20.31 -7.89
CA GLU A 485 9.18 -21.47 -8.19
C GLU A 485 9.78 -22.02 -6.89
N ILE A 486 9.67 -23.33 -6.69
CA ILE A 486 10.37 -24.01 -5.58
C ILE A 486 11.21 -25.13 -6.18
N ARG A 487 12.47 -25.20 -5.74
CA ARG A 487 13.40 -26.27 -6.08
C ARG A 487 14.00 -26.83 -4.81
N ILE A 488 13.93 -28.16 -4.65
CA ILE A 488 14.57 -28.87 -3.55
C ILE A 488 15.82 -29.57 -4.09
N HIS A 489 16.96 -29.23 -3.53
CA HIS A 489 18.26 -29.79 -3.92
C HIS A 489 18.46 -31.20 -3.36
N PRO A 490 19.40 -32.01 -3.92
CA PRO A 490 19.68 -33.36 -3.44
C PRO A 490 20.03 -33.44 -1.93
N THR A 491 20.48 -32.34 -1.36
CA THR A 491 20.78 -32.22 0.09
C THR A 491 19.53 -32.04 0.96
N GLY A 492 18.33 -31.95 0.37
CA GLY A 492 17.09 -31.71 1.09
C GLY A 492 16.81 -30.25 1.45
N LYS A 493 17.73 -29.32 1.10
CA LYS A 493 17.50 -27.88 1.24
C LYS A 493 16.78 -27.31 0.03
N GLY A 494 16.04 -26.21 0.23
CA GLY A 494 15.21 -25.63 -0.82
C GLY A 494 15.52 -24.18 -1.14
N ILE A 495 15.19 -23.78 -2.35
CA ILE A 495 15.12 -22.39 -2.79
C ILE A 495 13.70 -22.11 -3.26
N CYS A 496 13.18 -20.94 -2.88
CA CYS A 496 11.86 -20.43 -3.24
C CYS A 496 12.03 -19.07 -3.91
N ARG A 497 11.60 -18.94 -5.17
CA ARG A 497 11.71 -17.74 -5.98
C ARG A 497 10.33 -17.19 -6.29
N LEU A 498 10.16 -15.88 -6.09
CA LEU A 498 8.85 -15.24 -6.19
C LEU A 498 8.90 -13.96 -7.02
N GLY A 499 7.77 -13.66 -7.66
CA GLY A 499 7.55 -12.41 -8.39
C GLY A 499 7.28 -11.19 -7.51
N THR A 500 7.21 -11.36 -6.20
CA THR A 500 7.08 -10.28 -5.20
C THR A 500 8.40 -9.61 -4.89
N LYS A 501 8.36 -8.56 -4.05
CA LYS A 501 9.55 -7.94 -3.47
C LYS A 501 9.25 -7.40 -2.07
N SER A 502 10.03 -7.83 -1.09
CA SER A 502 9.98 -7.32 0.28
C SER A 502 10.50 -5.88 0.37
N GLN A 503 9.83 -5.07 1.19
CA GLN A 503 10.30 -3.74 1.60
C GLN A 503 10.45 -3.66 3.12
N GLY A 504 10.73 -4.81 3.78
CA GLY A 504 10.88 -4.96 5.22
C GLY A 504 9.78 -5.77 5.91
N GLN A 505 8.79 -6.32 5.16
CA GLN A 505 7.67 -7.09 5.72
C GLN A 505 8.04 -8.51 6.18
N GLY A 506 9.27 -8.97 5.99
CA GLY A 506 9.70 -10.29 6.46
C GLY A 506 9.37 -11.44 5.51
N HIS A 507 9.39 -11.20 4.20
CA HIS A 507 9.06 -12.21 3.18
C HIS A 507 10.01 -13.41 3.21
N GLU A 508 11.32 -13.19 3.41
CA GLU A 508 12.31 -14.29 3.49
C GLU A 508 11.96 -15.30 4.58
N THR A 509 11.31 -14.83 5.65
CA THR A 509 10.86 -15.66 6.75
C THR A 509 9.49 -16.29 6.47
N THR A 510 8.50 -15.50 6.08
CA THR A 510 7.11 -15.97 5.94
C THR A 510 6.95 -16.97 4.79
N TYR A 511 7.57 -16.76 3.63
CA TYR A 511 7.53 -17.74 2.54
C TYR A 511 8.28 -19.03 2.88
N ALA A 512 9.42 -18.93 3.58
CA ALA A 512 10.09 -20.12 4.11
C ALA A 512 9.19 -20.93 5.05
N GLN A 513 8.38 -20.26 5.90
CA GLN A 513 7.43 -20.92 6.79
C GLN A 513 6.28 -21.61 6.04
N ILE A 514 5.81 -21.05 4.91
CA ILE A 514 4.80 -21.70 4.07
C ILE A 514 5.38 -22.99 3.46
N VAL A 515 6.59 -22.93 2.90
CA VAL A 515 7.26 -24.12 2.35
C VAL A 515 7.50 -25.16 3.45
N ALA A 516 7.96 -24.72 4.63
CA ALA A 516 8.16 -25.60 5.79
C ALA A 516 6.86 -26.26 6.24
N GLN A 517 5.74 -25.55 6.25
CA GLN A 517 4.41 -26.08 6.56
C GLN A 517 3.98 -27.19 5.59
N GLU A 518 4.19 -26.98 4.30
CA GLU A 518 3.71 -27.88 3.24
C GLU A 518 4.64 -29.09 3.02
N LEU A 519 5.95 -28.92 3.19
CA LEU A 519 6.94 -29.96 2.87
C LEU A 519 7.68 -30.54 4.11
N GLY A 520 7.59 -29.92 5.28
CA GLY A 520 8.30 -30.36 6.47
C GLY A 520 9.83 -30.15 6.40
N ILE A 521 10.31 -29.35 5.47
CA ILE A 521 11.70 -28.89 5.44
C ILE A 521 11.82 -27.72 6.42
N PRO A 522 12.83 -27.71 7.33
CA PRO A 522 12.99 -26.60 8.25
C PRO A 522 13.04 -25.24 7.54
N ALA A 523 12.31 -24.24 8.05
CA ALA A 523 12.29 -22.90 7.47
C ALA A 523 13.71 -22.29 7.37
N ALA A 524 14.63 -22.67 8.25
CA ALA A 524 16.03 -22.27 8.19
C ALA A 524 16.77 -22.80 6.95
N ASP A 525 16.33 -23.92 6.40
CA ASP A 525 16.94 -24.60 5.24
C ASP A 525 16.29 -24.17 3.90
N ILE A 526 15.36 -23.23 3.92
CA ILE A 526 14.72 -22.64 2.71
C ILE A 526 15.32 -21.25 2.47
N THR A 527 15.96 -21.07 1.32
CA THR A 527 16.37 -19.74 0.82
C THR A 527 15.21 -19.12 0.03
N VAL A 528 14.88 -17.86 0.28
CA VAL A 528 13.87 -17.11 -0.47
C VAL A 528 14.56 -16.03 -1.29
N GLU A 529 14.28 -15.98 -2.58
CA GLU A 529 14.80 -15.00 -3.53
C GLU A 529 13.67 -14.21 -4.17
N GLU A 530 13.79 -12.88 -4.16
CA GLU A 530 12.85 -11.93 -4.73
C GLU A 530 13.59 -10.78 -5.41
N GLY A 531 12.92 -10.12 -6.34
CA GLY A 531 13.36 -8.82 -6.85
C GLY A 531 14.27 -8.86 -8.08
N ASP A 532 14.62 -10.02 -8.60
CA ASP A 532 15.41 -10.17 -9.84
C ASP A 532 14.59 -10.82 -10.94
N THR A 533 14.33 -10.08 -12.01
CA THR A 533 13.45 -10.51 -13.08
C THR A 533 14.01 -11.61 -13.98
N ASP A 534 15.29 -11.94 -13.86
CA ASP A 534 15.90 -13.03 -14.60
C ASP A 534 15.83 -14.37 -13.85
N THR A 535 15.76 -14.32 -12.53
CA THR A 535 15.79 -15.53 -11.68
C THR A 535 14.43 -15.94 -11.18
N ALA A 536 13.55 -14.99 -10.91
CA ALA A 536 12.19 -15.26 -10.44
C ALA A 536 11.19 -15.39 -11.61
N PRO A 537 10.17 -16.25 -11.51
CA PRO A 537 9.10 -16.27 -12.48
C PRO A 537 8.30 -14.95 -12.46
N TYR A 538 7.59 -14.64 -13.56
CA TYR A 538 6.87 -13.37 -13.70
C TYR A 538 5.80 -13.22 -12.63
N GLY A 539 5.85 -12.08 -11.92
CA GLY A 539 4.85 -11.71 -10.92
C GLY A 539 4.68 -10.21 -10.84
N LEU A 540 3.65 -9.73 -10.14
CA LEU A 540 3.24 -8.33 -10.16
C LEU A 540 3.66 -7.54 -8.94
N GLY A 541 4.47 -8.13 -8.05
CA GLY A 541 5.09 -7.39 -6.95
C GLY A 541 4.24 -7.31 -5.67
N THR A 542 4.64 -6.41 -4.76
CA THR A 542 4.10 -6.28 -3.41
C THR A 542 3.44 -4.92 -3.20
N TYR A 543 2.11 -4.89 -3.13
CA TYR A 543 1.23 -3.76 -2.81
C TYR A 543 -0.17 -4.30 -2.51
N ALA A 544 -1.10 -3.46 -2.00
CA ALA A 544 -2.49 -3.86 -1.69
C ALA A 544 -2.58 -5.16 -0.86
N SER A 545 -1.65 -5.34 0.08
CA SER A 545 -1.55 -6.52 0.97
C SER A 545 -1.63 -7.88 0.25
N ARG A 546 -1.21 -7.93 -1.06
CA ARG A 546 -1.38 -9.10 -1.94
C ARG A 546 -0.37 -10.22 -1.76
N SER A 547 0.75 -9.97 -1.10
CA SER A 547 1.85 -10.95 -0.98
C SER A 547 1.39 -12.26 -0.32
N THR A 548 0.63 -12.21 0.76
CA THR A 548 0.07 -13.43 1.39
C THR A 548 -1.06 -14.05 0.58
N PRO A 549 -2.13 -13.33 0.18
CA PRO A 549 -3.26 -13.95 -0.48
C PRO A 549 -2.99 -14.41 -1.92
N VAL A 550 -2.01 -13.87 -2.60
CA VAL A 550 -1.70 -14.28 -3.99
C VAL A 550 -0.39 -15.07 -4.05
N SER A 551 0.73 -14.48 -3.65
CA SER A 551 2.05 -15.13 -3.75
C SER A 551 2.25 -16.23 -2.69
N GLY A 552 1.68 -16.03 -1.47
CA GLY A 552 1.66 -17.09 -0.45
C GLY A 552 0.84 -18.29 -0.88
N ALA A 553 -0.27 -18.07 -1.61
CA ALA A 553 -1.05 -19.14 -2.24
C ALA A 553 -0.26 -19.85 -3.34
N ALA A 554 0.41 -19.09 -4.24
CA ALA A 554 1.29 -19.67 -5.27
C ALA A 554 2.39 -20.53 -4.63
N THR A 555 2.98 -20.07 -3.51
CA THR A 555 3.99 -20.84 -2.75
C THR A 555 3.44 -22.15 -2.22
N ALA A 556 2.25 -22.11 -1.61
CA ALA A 556 1.60 -23.34 -1.11
C ALA A 556 1.26 -24.30 -2.24
N MET A 557 0.76 -23.80 -3.37
CA MET A 557 0.41 -24.62 -4.51
C MET A 557 1.63 -25.25 -5.19
N ALA A 558 2.73 -24.49 -5.35
CA ALA A 558 4.00 -25.02 -5.85
C ALA A 558 4.55 -26.11 -4.92
N ALA A 559 4.52 -25.90 -3.60
CA ALA A 559 4.94 -26.89 -2.61
C ALA A 559 4.07 -28.16 -2.67
N ARG A 560 2.76 -28.03 -2.87
CA ARG A 560 1.84 -29.19 -3.04
C ARG A 560 2.14 -29.98 -4.31
N LYS A 561 2.46 -29.31 -5.43
CA LYS A 561 2.93 -29.99 -6.65
C LYS A 561 4.22 -30.80 -6.40
N ILE A 562 5.16 -30.24 -5.62
CA ILE A 562 6.37 -30.97 -5.19
C ILE A 562 5.99 -32.18 -4.35
N ARG A 563 5.06 -32.05 -3.40
CA ARG A 563 4.62 -33.15 -2.55
C ARG A 563 3.97 -34.28 -3.36
N GLU A 564 3.19 -33.96 -4.38
CA GLU A 564 2.62 -34.98 -5.29
C GLU A 564 3.72 -35.70 -6.08
N LYS A 565 4.74 -35.01 -6.58
CA LYS A 565 5.90 -35.65 -7.21
C LYS A 565 6.70 -36.49 -6.21
N ALA A 566 6.91 -35.98 -5.00
CA ALA A 566 7.57 -36.67 -3.90
C ALA A 566 6.85 -37.95 -3.47
N LYS A 567 5.51 -37.99 -3.52
CA LYS A 567 4.69 -39.17 -3.24
C LYS A 567 5.00 -40.32 -4.19
N LYS A 568 5.13 -40.04 -5.49
CA LYS A 568 5.47 -41.05 -6.52
C LYS A 568 6.88 -41.65 -6.29
N ILE A 569 7.83 -40.79 -5.93
CA ILE A 569 9.20 -41.20 -5.60
C ILE A 569 9.21 -42.03 -4.32
N ALA A 570 8.44 -41.65 -3.30
CA ALA A 570 8.31 -42.43 -2.07
C ALA A 570 7.70 -43.80 -2.30
N ALA A 571 6.66 -43.91 -3.13
CA ALA A 571 6.05 -45.18 -3.53
C ALA A 571 7.06 -46.11 -4.18
N HIS A 572 7.89 -45.58 -5.11
CA HIS A 572 8.97 -46.31 -5.73
C HIS A 572 10.01 -46.81 -4.71
N LEU A 573 10.46 -45.94 -3.80
CA LEU A 573 11.46 -46.32 -2.79
C LEU A 573 10.95 -47.30 -1.75
N LEU A 574 9.65 -47.30 -1.48
CA LEU A 574 9.01 -48.15 -0.48
C LEU A 574 8.38 -49.40 -1.10
N GLU A 575 8.48 -49.56 -2.45
CA GLU A 575 7.93 -50.68 -3.22
C GLU A 575 6.43 -50.90 -2.94
N CYS A 576 5.63 -49.83 -2.94
CA CYS A 576 4.21 -49.87 -2.68
C CYS A 576 3.41 -48.98 -3.65
N SER A 577 2.08 -49.10 -3.63
CA SER A 577 1.21 -48.17 -4.37
C SER A 577 1.20 -46.77 -3.75
N GLU A 578 1.03 -45.74 -4.56
CA GLU A 578 0.80 -44.36 -4.07
C GLU A 578 -0.41 -44.29 -3.13
N ASP A 579 -1.43 -45.11 -3.34
CA ASP A 579 -2.65 -45.13 -2.49
C ASP A 579 -2.41 -45.77 -1.12
N ASP A 580 -1.31 -46.52 -0.96
CA ASP A 580 -0.91 -47.09 0.33
C ASP A 580 -0.07 -46.11 1.18
N LEU A 581 0.22 -44.94 0.67
CA LEU A 581 1.02 -43.95 1.38
C LEU A 581 0.16 -42.91 2.13
N GLU A 582 0.58 -42.61 3.32
CA GLU A 582 0.13 -41.45 4.11
C GLU A 582 1.23 -40.41 4.25
N TRP A 583 0.82 -39.15 4.29
CA TRP A 583 1.69 -38.01 4.51
C TRP A 583 1.61 -37.55 5.96
N GLU A 584 2.73 -37.53 6.62
CA GLU A 584 2.94 -36.74 7.85
C GLU A 584 4.00 -35.70 7.54
N THR A 585 3.86 -34.49 8.06
CA THR A 585 4.75 -33.37 7.72
C THR A 585 6.23 -33.79 7.68
N GLY A 586 6.82 -33.72 6.48
CA GLY A 586 8.23 -34.08 6.23
C GLY A 586 8.52 -35.53 5.86
N LYS A 587 7.52 -36.42 5.81
CA LYS A 587 7.72 -37.82 5.41
C LYS A 587 6.48 -38.50 4.82
N PHE A 588 6.69 -39.47 3.96
CA PHE A 588 5.68 -40.45 3.56
C PHE A 588 5.94 -41.76 4.27
N PHE A 589 4.89 -42.44 4.70
CA PHE A 589 4.96 -43.77 5.30
C PHE A 589 3.83 -44.67 4.78
N VAL A 590 4.06 -45.99 4.88
CA VAL A 590 3.07 -46.98 4.42
C VAL A 590 1.94 -47.12 5.46
N LYS A 591 0.69 -47.02 5.02
CA LYS A 591 -0.50 -47.26 5.85
C LYS A 591 -0.40 -48.59 6.64
N GLY A 592 -0.64 -48.52 7.93
CA GLY A 592 -0.51 -49.69 8.81
C GLY A 592 0.92 -50.12 9.15
N ALA A 593 1.95 -49.49 8.56
CA ALA A 593 3.38 -49.75 8.85
C ALA A 593 4.21 -48.48 8.93
N PRO A 594 3.99 -47.61 9.96
CA PRO A 594 4.64 -46.30 10.07
C PRO A 594 6.17 -46.33 10.13
N SER A 595 6.76 -47.50 10.48
CA SER A 595 8.21 -47.69 10.44
C SER A 595 8.78 -47.77 9.00
N LYS A 596 7.94 -48.12 8.01
CA LYS A 596 8.30 -48.03 6.60
C LYS A 596 8.03 -46.62 6.09
N ALA A 597 8.99 -45.73 6.23
CA ALA A 597 8.88 -44.33 5.89
C ALA A 597 10.06 -43.82 5.08
N LYS A 598 9.84 -42.74 4.33
CA LYS A 598 10.86 -41.95 3.65
C LYS A 598 10.67 -40.49 3.97
N THR A 599 11.73 -39.85 4.44
CA THR A 599 11.75 -38.41 4.70
C THR A 599 11.82 -37.63 3.39
N ILE A 600 11.39 -36.36 3.42
CA ILE A 600 11.48 -35.48 2.25
C ILE A 600 12.95 -35.30 1.78
N GLN A 601 13.93 -35.38 2.68
CA GLN A 601 15.35 -35.29 2.36
C GLN A 601 15.82 -36.55 1.60
N GLU A 602 15.43 -37.75 2.03
CA GLU A 602 15.73 -39.00 1.30
C GLU A 602 15.06 -39.01 -0.08
N ILE A 603 13.82 -38.53 -0.18
CA ILE A 603 13.08 -38.41 -1.42
C ILE A 603 13.75 -37.39 -2.35
N ALA A 604 14.18 -36.24 -1.81
CA ALA A 604 14.90 -35.23 -2.57
C ALA A 604 16.21 -35.77 -3.15
N PHE A 605 16.98 -36.53 -2.39
CA PHE A 605 18.16 -37.21 -2.91
C PHE A 605 17.81 -38.22 -4.02
N ALA A 606 16.79 -39.04 -3.80
CA ALA A 606 16.33 -40.04 -4.77
C ALA A 606 15.78 -39.44 -6.07
N ALA A 607 15.20 -38.23 -5.98
CA ALA A 607 14.72 -37.49 -7.16
C ALA A 607 15.82 -37.23 -8.21
N TYR A 608 17.08 -37.23 -7.80
CA TYR A 608 18.25 -37.03 -8.68
C TYR A 608 19.03 -38.33 -8.95
N THR A 609 18.85 -39.37 -8.14
CA THR A 609 19.73 -40.56 -8.16
C THR A 609 18.95 -41.88 -8.41
N ASN A 610 17.69 -41.97 -8.00
CA ASN A 610 16.88 -43.17 -8.07
C ASN A 610 15.38 -42.84 -8.15
N HIS A 611 14.97 -42.09 -9.17
CA HIS A 611 13.55 -41.78 -9.43
C HIS A 611 12.90 -42.87 -10.32
N PRO A 612 11.55 -42.97 -10.32
CA PRO A 612 10.84 -43.89 -11.17
C PRO A 612 11.19 -43.77 -12.66
N GLN A 613 11.26 -44.85 -13.39
CA GLN A 613 11.51 -44.83 -14.84
C GLN A 613 10.41 -44.03 -15.55
N GLY A 614 10.80 -43.15 -16.46
CA GLY A 614 9.89 -42.28 -17.22
C GLY A 614 9.46 -40.99 -16.48
N MET A 615 9.90 -40.79 -15.23
CA MET A 615 9.75 -39.51 -14.49
C MET A 615 10.94 -38.61 -14.78
N GLU A 616 10.72 -37.30 -14.86
CA GLU A 616 11.80 -36.30 -14.90
C GLU A 616 12.58 -36.32 -13.61
N ALA A 617 13.93 -36.24 -13.70
CA ALA A 617 14.80 -36.02 -12.54
C ALA A 617 14.51 -34.70 -11.86
N GLY A 618 14.95 -34.57 -10.61
CA GLY A 618 14.83 -33.34 -9.81
C GLY A 618 13.49 -33.24 -9.05
N LEU A 619 13.44 -32.33 -8.09
CA LEU A 619 12.28 -32.09 -7.24
C LEU A 619 11.99 -30.57 -7.24
N GLU A 620 11.31 -30.12 -8.28
CA GLU A 620 10.99 -28.71 -8.50
C GLU A 620 9.58 -28.52 -9.08
N ALA A 621 8.99 -27.37 -8.83
CA ALA A 621 7.71 -26.98 -9.40
C ALA A 621 7.59 -25.45 -9.50
N VAL A 622 6.84 -25.01 -10.52
CA VAL A 622 6.38 -23.63 -10.67
C VAL A 622 4.86 -23.60 -10.61
N ASP A 623 4.33 -22.57 -9.94
CA ASP A 623 2.90 -22.30 -9.93
C ASP A 623 2.61 -20.83 -10.23
N TYR A 624 1.55 -20.58 -10.99
CA TYR A 624 0.97 -19.27 -11.29
C TYR A 624 -0.43 -19.24 -10.70
N TYR A 625 -0.59 -18.53 -9.59
CA TYR A 625 -1.86 -18.51 -8.88
C TYR A 625 -2.68 -17.27 -9.23
N ASP A 626 -3.86 -17.50 -9.78
CA ASP A 626 -4.90 -16.50 -9.99
C ASP A 626 -6.00 -16.72 -8.94
N PRO A 627 -6.19 -15.81 -7.97
CA PRO A 627 -7.17 -16.02 -6.91
C PRO A 627 -8.60 -15.98 -7.46
N PRO A 628 -9.51 -16.83 -6.96
CA PRO A 628 -10.91 -16.83 -7.39
C PRO A 628 -11.70 -15.61 -6.87
N ASN A 629 -11.23 -14.97 -5.79
CA ASN A 629 -11.80 -13.77 -5.19
C ASN A 629 -10.71 -13.04 -4.38
N LEU A 630 -10.98 -11.80 -3.99
CA LEU A 630 -10.22 -11.04 -2.99
C LEU A 630 -10.42 -11.65 -1.60
N THR A 631 -9.55 -11.32 -0.66
CA THR A 631 -9.73 -11.62 0.77
C THR A 631 -10.06 -10.35 1.55
N PHE A 632 -10.81 -10.49 2.64
CA PHE A 632 -11.35 -9.37 3.40
C PHE A 632 -10.91 -9.48 4.87
N PRO A 633 -9.70 -9.04 5.22
CA PRO A 633 -9.31 -8.86 6.62
C PRO A 633 -10.14 -7.74 7.24
N PHE A 634 -10.28 -7.79 8.56
CA PHE A 634 -11.06 -6.81 9.30
C PHE A 634 -10.50 -6.63 10.72
N GLY A 635 -10.98 -5.62 11.39
CA GLY A 635 -10.61 -5.40 12.78
C GLY A 635 -11.54 -4.46 13.50
N THR A 636 -11.35 -4.39 14.81
CA THR A 636 -11.97 -3.39 15.67
C THR A 636 -10.91 -2.75 16.55
N TYR A 637 -10.85 -1.42 16.49
CA TYR A 637 -9.89 -0.61 17.23
C TYR A 637 -10.60 0.32 18.20
N LEU A 638 -10.06 0.41 19.42
CA LEU A 638 -10.51 1.35 20.44
C LEU A 638 -9.36 2.23 20.89
N CYS A 639 -9.58 3.53 20.79
CA CYS A 639 -8.64 4.57 21.23
C CYS A 639 -9.20 5.30 22.44
N VAL A 640 -8.39 5.51 23.45
CA VAL A 640 -8.73 6.32 24.63
C VAL A 640 -7.78 7.50 24.68
N VAL A 641 -8.32 8.71 24.69
CA VAL A 641 -7.54 9.95 24.77
C VAL A 641 -7.92 10.80 25.99
N ASP A 642 -6.94 11.48 26.54
CA ASP A 642 -7.13 12.65 27.40
C ASP A 642 -6.65 13.89 26.67
N ILE A 643 -7.34 15.01 26.83
CA ILE A 643 -7.01 16.29 26.19
C ILE A 643 -6.71 17.33 27.27
N ASP A 644 -5.53 17.95 27.17
CA ASP A 644 -5.22 19.13 27.98
C ASP A 644 -5.93 20.36 27.41
N LYS A 645 -6.85 20.91 28.17
CA LYS A 645 -7.65 22.04 27.72
C LYS A 645 -6.86 23.35 27.60
N GLY A 646 -5.76 23.50 28.34
CA GLY A 646 -4.92 24.69 28.30
C GLY A 646 -4.08 24.78 27.04
N THR A 647 -3.64 23.66 26.52
CA THR A 647 -2.74 23.58 25.36
C THR A 647 -3.39 22.96 24.11
N GLY A 648 -4.50 22.24 24.28
CA GLY A 648 -5.09 21.43 23.20
C GLY A 648 -4.35 20.11 22.95
N GLU A 649 -3.32 19.78 23.74
CA GLU A 649 -2.53 18.57 23.57
C GLU A 649 -3.38 17.32 23.77
N ILE A 650 -3.24 16.36 22.85
CA ILE A 650 -3.95 15.07 22.84
C ILE A 650 -2.98 14.00 23.30
N LYS A 651 -3.31 13.33 24.42
CA LYS A 651 -2.56 12.19 24.90
C LYS A 651 -3.31 10.90 24.62
N VAL A 652 -2.76 10.05 23.78
CA VAL A 652 -3.28 8.67 23.60
C VAL A 652 -2.91 7.87 24.85
N ARG A 653 -3.92 7.57 25.66
CA ARG A 653 -3.75 6.86 26.93
C ARG A 653 -3.70 5.35 26.73
N ARG A 654 -4.57 4.83 25.87
CA ARG A 654 -4.64 3.41 25.49
C ARG A 654 -5.06 3.28 24.04
N PHE A 655 -4.56 2.27 23.38
CA PHE A 655 -5.04 1.88 22.06
C PHE A 655 -5.09 0.34 22.01
N VAL A 656 -6.29 -0.21 21.83
CA VAL A 656 -6.52 -1.64 21.69
C VAL A 656 -6.87 -1.93 20.23
N ALA A 657 -6.12 -2.83 19.61
CA ALA A 657 -6.31 -3.27 18.24
C ALA A 657 -6.59 -4.78 18.21
N VAL A 658 -7.76 -5.16 17.70
CA VAL A 658 -8.12 -6.55 17.43
C VAL A 658 -8.25 -6.73 15.94
N ASP A 659 -7.37 -7.54 15.37
CA ASP A 659 -7.29 -7.81 13.92
C ASP A 659 -7.71 -9.24 13.58
N ASP A 660 -8.26 -9.45 12.39
CA ASP A 660 -8.51 -10.76 11.80
C ASP A 660 -7.94 -10.83 10.40
N CYS A 661 -6.84 -11.55 10.26
CA CYS A 661 -6.20 -11.86 8.98
C CYS A 661 -6.30 -13.36 8.62
N GLY A 662 -7.30 -14.05 9.14
CA GLY A 662 -7.45 -15.49 8.98
C GLY A 662 -6.32 -16.27 9.66
N ASN A 663 -5.84 -17.34 9.04
CA ASN A 663 -4.75 -18.14 9.57
C ASN A 663 -3.42 -17.37 9.53
N VAL A 664 -2.80 -17.20 10.69
CA VAL A 664 -1.55 -16.44 10.86
C VAL A 664 -0.34 -17.27 10.44
N ILE A 665 0.52 -16.73 9.56
CA ILE A 665 1.77 -17.38 9.14
C ILE A 665 2.83 -17.21 10.23
N ASN A 666 3.14 -15.96 10.60
CA ASN A 666 4.10 -15.63 11.66
C ASN A 666 3.49 -14.59 12.61
N PRO A 667 3.18 -14.94 13.86
CA PRO A 667 2.58 -14.01 14.82
C PRO A 667 3.41 -12.75 15.08
N MET A 668 4.73 -12.89 15.21
CA MET A 668 5.63 -11.75 15.48
C MET A 668 5.67 -10.77 14.30
N ILE A 669 5.68 -11.27 13.06
CA ILE A 669 5.67 -10.42 11.87
C ILE A 669 4.32 -9.73 11.72
N VAL A 670 3.21 -10.43 11.98
CA VAL A 670 1.87 -9.81 11.99
C VAL A 670 1.79 -8.70 13.01
N ASP A 671 2.26 -8.92 14.26
CA ASP A 671 2.30 -7.87 15.29
C ASP A 671 3.17 -6.68 14.86
N GLY A 672 4.32 -6.94 14.22
CA GLY A 672 5.18 -5.88 13.68
C GLY A 672 4.48 -5.05 12.59
N GLN A 673 3.70 -5.68 11.70
CA GLN A 673 2.90 -4.97 10.70
C GLN A 673 1.77 -4.15 11.35
N ILE A 674 1.13 -4.69 12.38
CA ILE A 674 0.08 -3.98 13.14
C ILE A 674 0.68 -2.75 13.83
N HIS A 675 1.73 -2.91 14.62
CA HIS A 675 2.38 -1.79 15.32
C HIS A 675 2.83 -0.67 14.36
N GLY A 676 3.47 -1.06 13.24
CA GLY A 676 3.90 -0.09 12.23
C GLY A 676 2.73 0.68 11.60
N GLY A 677 1.63 0.00 11.27
CA GLY A 677 0.46 0.66 10.69
C GLY A 677 -0.33 1.52 11.68
N LEU A 678 -0.39 1.13 12.95
CA LEU A 678 -0.99 1.96 14.02
C LEU A 678 -0.18 3.25 14.24
N THR A 679 1.15 3.16 14.24
CA THR A 679 2.04 4.32 14.35
C THR A 679 1.86 5.28 13.16
N GLU A 680 1.72 4.74 11.95
CA GLU A 680 1.46 5.51 10.74
C GLU A 680 0.08 6.18 10.77
N GLY A 681 -0.95 5.45 11.22
CA GLY A 681 -2.29 6.03 11.39
C GLY A 681 -2.37 7.11 12.45
N LEU A 682 -1.57 7.02 13.52
CA LEU A 682 -1.39 8.10 14.50
C LEU A 682 -0.81 9.34 13.83
N ALA A 683 0.24 9.15 13.01
CA ALA A 683 0.84 10.26 12.27
C ALA A 683 -0.15 10.95 11.32
N ILE A 684 -0.94 10.19 10.58
CA ILE A 684 -1.99 10.70 9.69
C ILE A 684 -3.04 11.49 10.49
N ALA A 685 -3.47 10.97 11.63
CA ALA A 685 -4.51 11.61 12.44
C ALA A 685 -4.06 12.93 13.06
N PHE A 686 -2.79 13.07 13.44
CA PHE A 686 -2.34 14.16 14.30
C PHE A 686 -1.18 15.02 13.75
N MET A 687 -0.42 14.56 12.73
CA MET A 687 0.87 15.15 12.39
C MET A 687 1.07 15.43 10.89
N GLN A 688 0.61 14.53 10.03
CA GLN A 688 1.01 14.52 8.61
C GLN A 688 0.05 15.30 7.73
N GLU A 689 0.58 16.29 7.02
CA GLU A 689 -0.11 16.99 5.94
C GLU A 689 0.93 17.55 4.96
N ILE A 690 0.68 17.36 3.66
CA ILE A 690 1.36 18.11 2.61
C ILE A 690 0.43 19.28 2.23
N ALA A 691 0.73 20.44 2.82
CA ALA A 691 -0.01 21.68 2.55
C ALA A 691 0.61 22.45 1.37
N TYR A 692 -0.20 23.26 0.72
CA TYR A 692 0.22 24.16 -0.36
C TYR A 692 -0.24 25.58 -0.04
N ASP A 693 0.59 26.57 -0.40
CA ASP A 693 0.15 27.96 -0.35
C ASP A 693 -0.71 28.33 -1.59
N GLU A 694 -1.18 29.56 -1.64
CA GLU A 694 -2.02 30.08 -2.73
C GLU A 694 -1.29 30.13 -4.10
N ASN A 695 0.04 30.12 -4.09
CA ASN A 695 0.90 30.08 -5.27
C ASN A 695 1.26 28.64 -5.70
N GLY A 696 0.74 27.63 -4.99
CA GLY A 696 0.99 26.21 -5.27
C GLY A 696 2.34 25.71 -4.78
N ASN A 697 3.01 26.45 -3.88
CA ASN A 697 4.26 26.02 -3.28
C ASN A 697 3.99 25.04 -2.14
N VAL A 698 4.75 23.96 -2.11
CA VAL A 698 4.69 22.96 -1.04
C VAL A 698 5.17 23.59 0.27
N GLN A 699 4.35 23.50 1.29
CA GLN A 699 4.71 23.85 2.66
C GLN A 699 5.15 22.57 3.37
N GLY A 700 6.47 22.38 3.55
CA GLY A 700 6.98 21.22 4.22
C GLY A 700 7.78 20.21 3.36
N GLY A 701 8.87 20.68 2.76
CA GLY A 701 9.80 19.83 2.00
C GLY A 701 10.83 19.08 2.85
N SER A 702 10.64 18.96 4.16
CA SER A 702 11.58 18.29 5.07
C SER A 702 10.85 17.60 6.22
N PHE A 703 11.54 16.72 6.95
CA PHE A 703 11.00 16.09 8.18
C PHE A 703 10.83 17.06 9.36
N GLN A 704 11.26 18.30 9.23
CA GLN A 704 10.96 19.34 10.20
C GLN A 704 9.51 19.80 10.10
N ASP A 705 8.93 19.75 8.91
CA ASP A 705 7.59 20.22 8.61
C ASP A 705 6.62 19.06 8.39
N TYR A 706 7.04 18.05 7.65
CA TYR A 706 6.31 16.80 7.49
C TYR A 706 6.74 15.80 8.57
N LEU A 707 6.01 15.79 9.68
CA LEU A 707 6.41 15.08 10.88
C LEU A 707 6.20 13.56 10.76
N LEU A 708 7.22 12.81 11.15
CA LEU A 708 7.11 11.36 11.38
C LEU A 708 7.15 11.10 12.90
N PRO A 709 6.27 10.20 13.41
CA PRO A 709 6.27 9.89 14.84
C PRO A 709 7.57 9.16 15.23
N THR A 710 8.09 9.57 16.37
CA THR A 710 9.23 8.91 17.01
C THR A 710 8.74 7.94 18.10
N ALA A 711 9.66 7.32 18.82
CA ALA A 711 9.32 6.48 19.98
C ALA A 711 8.66 7.29 21.11
N VAL A 712 8.80 8.62 21.13
CA VAL A 712 8.19 9.48 22.16
C VAL A 712 6.69 9.63 21.92
N GLU A 713 6.27 9.84 20.67
CA GLU A 713 4.86 10.02 20.32
C GLU A 713 4.13 8.68 20.22
N THR A 714 4.86 7.58 20.00
CA THR A 714 4.25 6.26 19.81
C THR A 714 3.85 5.64 21.15
N PRO A 715 2.56 5.44 21.42
CA PRO A 715 2.11 4.79 22.64
C PRO A 715 2.36 3.28 22.62
N HIS A 716 2.17 2.62 23.76
CA HIS A 716 2.13 1.17 23.81
C HIS A 716 0.86 0.64 23.11
N TRP A 717 1.05 -0.19 22.08
CA TRP A 717 -0.04 -0.83 21.35
C TRP A 717 -0.48 -2.12 22.07
N GLU A 718 -1.76 -2.22 22.40
CA GLU A 718 -2.37 -3.43 22.95
C GLU A 718 -3.03 -4.21 21.81
N THR A 719 -2.35 -5.23 21.28
CA THR A 719 -2.84 -6.02 20.15
C THR A 719 -3.49 -7.34 20.58
N ASP A 720 -4.47 -7.79 19.81
CA ASP A 720 -5.07 -9.12 19.90
C ASP A 720 -5.62 -9.57 18.54
N LYS A 721 -6.06 -10.82 18.42
CA LYS A 721 -6.47 -11.40 17.14
C LYS A 721 -7.70 -12.30 17.29
N THR A 722 -8.60 -12.19 16.33
CA THR A 722 -9.57 -13.25 16.01
C THR A 722 -9.08 -14.05 14.80
N CYS A 723 -9.76 -15.12 14.46
CA CYS A 723 -9.36 -15.97 13.33
C CYS A 723 -10.57 -16.46 12.55
N THR A 724 -10.83 -15.81 11.43
CA THR A 724 -11.88 -16.17 10.47
C THR A 724 -11.22 -16.48 9.14
N PRO A 725 -10.86 -17.75 8.85
CA PRO A 725 -10.15 -18.12 7.64
C PRO A 725 -10.90 -17.75 6.37
N SER A 726 -10.17 -17.31 5.33
CA SER A 726 -10.74 -17.15 4.00
C SER A 726 -11.07 -18.53 3.40
N PRO A 727 -12.32 -18.78 2.96
CA PRO A 727 -12.76 -20.12 2.54
C PRO A 727 -12.18 -20.55 1.19
N HIS A 728 -11.74 -19.61 0.37
CA HIS A 728 -11.18 -19.90 -0.95
C HIS A 728 -9.64 -19.84 -1.01
N HIS A 729 -8.98 -19.35 0.06
CA HIS A 729 -7.53 -19.27 0.09
C HIS A 729 -6.91 -20.61 0.52
N PRO A 730 -5.87 -21.13 -0.18
CA PRO A 730 -5.28 -22.44 0.13
C PRO A 730 -4.77 -22.62 1.56
N LEU A 731 -4.38 -21.53 2.20
CA LEU A 731 -3.91 -21.50 3.59
C LEU A 731 -4.94 -20.90 4.56
N GLY A 732 -6.10 -20.43 4.08
CA GLY A 732 -7.06 -19.70 4.88
C GLY A 732 -6.54 -18.36 5.44
N ALA A 733 -5.45 -17.85 4.89
CA ALA A 733 -4.83 -16.59 5.30
C ALA A 733 -5.42 -15.40 4.54
N LYS A 734 -5.31 -14.21 5.10
CA LYS A 734 -5.64 -12.93 4.48
C LYS A 734 -4.44 -11.98 4.62
N GLY A 735 -4.39 -10.91 3.82
CA GLY A 735 -3.37 -9.89 3.98
C GLY A 735 -3.58 -9.06 5.26
N VAL A 736 -2.51 -8.48 5.82
CA VAL A 736 -2.57 -7.64 7.02
C VAL A 736 -1.64 -6.43 6.94
N GLY A 737 -0.85 -6.33 5.88
CA GLY A 737 0.20 -5.31 5.78
C GLY A 737 -0.30 -3.87 5.84
N GLU A 738 -1.53 -3.61 5.41
CA GLU A 738 -2.13 -2.27 5.33
C GLU A 738 -3.30 -2.07 6.30
N SER A 739 -3.92 -3.16 6.81
CA SER A 739 -5.11 -3.15 7.67
C SER A 739 -5.04 -2.17 8.85
N PRO A 740 -3.94 -2.07 9.62
CA PRO A 740 -3.91 -1.18 10.76
C PRO A 740 -4.00 0.30 10.38
N ASN A 741 -3.47 0.67 9.23
CA ASN A 741 -3.59 2.02 8.70
C ASN A 741 -4.98 2.31 8.12
N VAL A 742 -5.74 1.27 7.76
CA VAL A 742 -7.15 1.43 7.33
C VAL A 742 -8.04 1.82 8.50
N GLY A 743 -7.92 1.15 9.65
CA GLY A 743 -8.81 1.34 10.79
C GLY A 743 -8.42 2.45 11.77
N SER A 744 -7.13 2.70 11.96
CA SER A 744 -6.66 3.53 13.06
C SER A 744 -6.95 5.04 12.95
N PRO A 745 -6.89 5.71 11.79
CA PRO A 745 -7.23 7.14 11.72
C PRO A 745 -8.64 7.44 12.23
N ALA A 746 -9.62 6.61 11.87
CA ALA A 746 -10.98 6.77 12.36
C ALA A 746 -11.08 6.59 13.89
N ALA A 747 -10.39 5.61 14.47
CA ALA A 747 -10.40 5.38 15.92
C ALA A 747 -9.82 6.59 16.67
N PHE A 748 -8.72 7.18 16.19
CA PHE A 748 -8.13 8.38 16.77
C PHE A 748 -9.06 9.59 16.70
N VAL A 749 -9.60 9.87 15.51
CA VAL A 749 -10.50 11.02 15.31
C VAL A 749 -11.78 10.85 16.10
N ASN A 750 -12.37 9.65 16.13
CA ASN A 750 -13.56 9.34 16.91
C ASN A 750 -13.30 9.58 18.41
N ALA A 751 -12.12 9.24 18.93
CA ALA A 751 -11.76 9.48 20.33
C ALA A 751 -11.69 10.97 20.65
N VAL A 752 -11.05 11.78 19.82
CA VAL A 752 -10.96 13.23 20.02
C VAL A 752 -12.35 13.88 19.93
N VAL A 753 -13.15 13.50 18.94
CA VAL A 753 -14.52 14.03 18.80
C VAL A 753 -15.41 13.62 19.98
N ASP A 754 -15.31 12.38 20.47
CA ASP A 754 -16.05 11.91 21.64
C ASP A 754 -15.67 12.69 22.91
N ALA A 755 -14.40 13.06 23.06
CA ALA A 755 -13.96 13.93 24.16
C ALA A 755 -14.65 15.30 24.14
N LEU A 756 -14.99 15.81 22.96
CA LEU A 756 -15.56 17.16 22.73
C LEU A 756 -17.07 17.12 22.38
N ALA A 757 -17.66 15.93 22.25
CA ALA A 757 -19.05 15.79 21.79
C ALA A 757 -20.07 16.51 22.70
N HIS A 758 -19.85 16.54 24.02
CA HIS A 758 -20.70 17.24 24.96
C HIS A 758 -20.66 18.78 24.81
N LEU A 759 -19.68 19.31 24.07
CA LEU A 759 -19.58 20.73 23.68
C LEU A 759 -20.24 21.00 22.31
N GLY A 760 -20.89 19.97 21.71
CA GLY A 760 -21.55 20.07 20.41
C GLY A 760 -20.61 19.91 19.20
N VAL A 761 -19.42 19.36 19.40
CA VAL A 761 -18.49 19.02 18.30
C VAL A 761 -18.92 17.70 17.67
N LYS A 762 -19.15 17.67 16.36
CA LYS A 762 -19.57 16.48 15.61
C LYS A 762 -18.47 15.91 14.71
N HIS A 763 -17.56 16.75 14.25
CA HIS A 763 -16.46 16.35 13.38
C HIS A 763 -15.28 17.33 13.50
N ILE A 764 -14.07 16.82 13.26
CA ILE A 764 -12.83 17.61 13.14
C ILE A 764 -12.02 16.96 12.01
N ASP A 765 -11.60 17.77 11.04
CA ASP A 765 -10.74 17.29 9.95
C ASP A 765 -9.30 17.06 10.43
N MET A 766 -8.69 16.00 9.90
CA MET A 766 -7.27 15.70 10.11
C MET A 766 -6.36 16.71 9.36
N PRO A 767 -5.10 16.87 9.80
CA PRO A 767 -4.56 16.40 11.06
C PRO A 767 -5.14 17.21 12.24
N ILE A 768 -5.45 16.52 13.33
CA ILE A 768 -5.99 17.18 14.54
C ILE A 768 -4.82 17.66 15.40
N THR A 769 -4.33 18.84 15.11
CA THR A 769 -3.23 19.45 15.87
C THR A 769 -3.69 20.01 17.21
N PRO A 770 -2.79 20.17 18.21
CA PRO A 770 -3.12 20.85 19.48
C PRO A 770 -3.71 22.25 19.28
N TRP A 771 -3.20 23.00 18.32
CA TRP A 771 -3.72 24.32 17.94
C TRP A 771 -5.18 24.25 17.48
N LYS A 772 -5.51 23.30 16.62
CA LYS A 772 -6.88 23.10 16.12
C LYS A 772 -7.85 22.79 17.27
N VAL A 773 -7.45 21.91 18.19
CA VAL A 773 -8.24 21.55 19.38
C VAL A 773 -8.40 22.75 20.32
N TRP A 774 -7.32 23.45 20.62
CA TRP A 774 -7.36 24.64 21.47
C TRP A 774 -8.27 25.74 20.90
N THR A 775 -8.21 25.96 19.59
CA THR A 775 -9.08 26.93 18.89
C THR A 775 -10.56 26.56 19.06
N ILE A 776 -10.90 25.29 18.88
CA ILE A 776 -12.28 24.78 19.10
C ILE A 776 -12.71 25.01 20.57
N LEU A 777 -11.85 24.71 21.52
CA LEU A 777 -12.14 24.90 22.95
C LEU A 777 -12.36 26.41 23.29
N LYS A 778 -11.59 27.27 22.68
CA LYS A 778 -11.76 28.72 22.80
C LYS A 778 -13.09 29.21 22.20
N GLU A 779 -13.42 28.78 21.01
CA GLU A 779 -14.72 29.07 20.36
C GLU A 779 -15.93 28.54 21.15
N LYS A 780 -15.76 27.45 21.89
CA LYS A 780 -16.79 26.87 22.77
C LYS A 780 -16.80 27.52 24.18
N GLY A 781 -15.94 28.49 24.45
CA GLY A 781 -15.86 29.16 25.74
C GLY A 781 -15.34 28.31 26.90
N VAL A 782 -14.60 27.24 26.60
CA VAL A 782 -13.99 26.35 27.61
C VAL A 782 -12.69 26.95 28.15
N VAL A 783 -11.97 27.67 27.29
CA VAL A 783 -10.74 28.40 27.62
C VAL A 783 -10.83 29.85 27.14
N SER A 784 -10.07 30.77 27.80
CA SER A 784 -10.07 32.20 27.51
C SER A 784 -9.10 32.56 26.38
#